data_09e9202a1f91f273e4dc702bc0ff5134
#
_entry.id   09e9202a1f91f273e4dc702bc0ff5134
#
_cell.length_a   1.000
_cell.length_b   1.000
_cell.length_c   1.000
_cell.angle_alpha   90.00
_cell.angle_beta   90.00
_cell.angle_gamma   90.00
#
_symmetry.space_group_name_H-M   'P 1'
#
loop_
_entity.id
_entity.type
_entity.pdbx_description
1 polymer ?
#
loop_
_entity_poly.entity_id
_entity_poly.type
_entity_poly.pdbx_seq_one_letter_code
_entity_poly.pdbx_strand_id
1 'polypeptide(L)'
;MDRQDPARKGRGAEGGGGVRQVAPGNVRGFMPALTSFVGRAQDVDRVAGLVRDYRWVTVTGPGGVGKTRLAAEVGRRVAGQFADGVQLVELTAVADPGQVPAAVAAVLRVQQAPDLSVLESLAAVLARQQLLLVLDNCEHLLAGVAELWAGLAPFADDLRVMATSREPVAVAGETRYRLRPLAVPTAGSDGGAGEFAAMTLFTDRARQADPDFTATGEASAVVGRIVARLDGMPLAIELAAARVEALGLGQLLERLDDRFDLLTGGAPTAAARQRSLAATVDWSYRLLNETEQRVFRHLAVFPAPFTLAAASAVAGPAAEQTVLHLVDCSLVTPPQAGPDDRTRYAMLETLRAFGRDRLTDAGEDAAAAHALTRFGLQVAEQAAEGLHSSSGEAAAAHWLDAEDAAIHQALSWAVAHEPVTALRLSVALAPWWRLRGRSAAGRDWLRRAAERSGPRDDGWFAAQFWLGFLTQVTSDFAAAFGHFTMICDAPAPGPPPRDLVDGLAGRSGTLRNLGRLAEAAADAHRALDLARQIGYPAGEVLALMQLSNAAHYADNAPEALKWAQLAQQADLARLPGWVARRYTLYWALAMNDVGQGALGQQSCTDMLTTAEAAGDLGDQADLHETIVYIALHTGQIAGVGEHLHKAIVLALRTSNPLRLIDCLDNCAHLCAATGRWAEAITLWAAFQARNDAIGVPDLPQDERRRQEPLRKATQALGAGRARAAEERGATMTLETAAEFAAMQAQHETAPVPAPQGPWQLTPRERELVTLVARGRTDAQIATQLYISVRTVRSHLDRIRDKSGLRRRAELTRLALQEGLA
;
A
#
# COMPACT_ATOMS: atom_id res chain seq x y z
N MET A 1 -30.22 50.57 21.98
CA MET A 1 -31.65 50.52 21.66
C MET A 1 -31.90 49.11 21.13
N ASP A 2 -32.26 48.34 22.00
CA ASP A 2 -33.49 47.59 22.29
C ASP A 2 -33.64 46.35 21.43
N ARG A 3 -33.42 45.15 22.04
CA ARG A 3 -34.36 44.22 22.73
C ARG A 3 -35.32 43.58 21.70
N GLN A 4 -35.58 42.28 21.62
CA GLN A 4 -35.79 41.22 22.64
C GLN A 4 -35.96 39.89 21.93
N ASP A 5 -35.40 38.80 22.50
CA ASP A 5 -35.94 37.45 22.49
C ASP A 5 -37.23 37.38 23.32
N PRO A 6 -38.18 36.48 23.16
CA PRO A 6 -38.04 35.08 23.63
C PRO A 6 -38.96 33.99 23.04
N ALA A 7 -38.42 32.76 23.07
CA ALA A 7 -38.99 31.49 23.54
C ALA A 7 -40.52 31.19 23.50
N ARG A 8 -40.95 30.03 23.02
CA ARG A 8 -41.36 28.80 23.75
C ARG A 8 -42.34 27.87 23.01
N LYS A 9 -42.06 26.59 23.07
CA LYS A 9 -42.91 25.41 23.21
C LYS A 9 -43.73 24.85 22.03
N GLY A 10 -43.50 23.55 21.78
CA GLY A 10 -44.50 22.61 21.24
C GLY A 10 -43.91 21.25 20.94
N ARG A 11 -44.19 20.26 21.73
CA ARG A 11 -43.89 18.83 21.60
C ARG A 11 -44.61 18.23 20.38
N GLY A 12 -43.98 17.27 19.72
CA GLY A 12 -44.58 16.30 18.83
C GLY A 12 -43.50 15.29 18.44
N ALA A 13 -43.54 14.12 19.04
CA ALA A 13 -42.73 12.96 18.66
C ALA A 13 -43.43 12.28 17.48
N GLU A 14 -42.63 12.02 16.40
CA GLU A 14 -42.90 10.87 15.51
C GLU A 14 -41.56 10.46 14.86
N GLY A 15 -41.32 9.15 14.88
CA GLY A 15 -40.10 8.52 14.44
C GLY A 15 -39.93 8.53 12.92
N GLY A 16 -38.79 9.03 12.49
CA GLY A 16 -38.29 8.87 11.14
C GLY A 16 -36.83 8.46 11.23
N GLY A 17 -36.55 7.20 10.87
CA GLY A 17 -35.21 6.66 10.81
C GLY A 17 -34.35 7.48 9.85
N GLY A 18 -33.58 8.42 10.41
CA GLY A 18 -32.60 9.21 9.68
C GLY A 18 -31.46 8.31 9.26
N VAL A 19 -31.35 8.05 7.98
CA VAL A 19 -30.15 7.50 7.36
C VAL A 19 -29.01 8.48 7.69
N ARG A 20 -28.10 8.08 8.58
CA ARG A 20 -26.85 8.81 8.83
C ARG A 20 -26.12 8.91 7.49
N GLN A 21 -26.00 10.10 6.95
CA GLN A 21 -25.05 10.40 5.88
C GLN A 21 -23.64 10.09 6.43
N VAL A 22 -23.03 9.02 5.90
CA VAL A 22 -21.68 8.60 6.24
C VAL A 22 -20.70 9.60 5.62
N ALA A 23 -19.75 10.08 6.39
CA ALA A 23 -18.69 10.95 5.91
C ALA A 23 -17.89 10.25 4.76
N PRO A 24 -17.46 10.98 3.73
CA PRO A 24 -16.83 10.39 2.52
C PRO A 24 -15.49 9.68 2.74
N GLY A 25 -14.99 9.59 3.96
CA GLY A 25 -13.64 9.09 4.27
C GLY A 25 -13.45 7.57 4.37
N ASN A 26 -14.53 6.77 4.40
CA ASN A 26 -14.46 5.33 4.68
C ASN A 26 -14.46 4.41 3.43
N VAL A 27 -14.45 4.97 2.22
CA VAL A 27 -14.45 4.21 0.96
C VAL A 27 -13.23 4.63 0.15
N ARG A 28 -12.33 3.71 -0.18
CA ARG A 28 -11.07 3.99 -0.87
C ARG A 28 -10.92 3.16 -2.14
N GLY A 29 -10.27 3.74 -3.15
CA GLY A 29 -9.97 3.09 -4.42
C GLY A 29 -11.08 3.19 -5.47
N PHE A 30 -12.30 3.63 -5.13
CA PHE A 30 -13.37 3.81 -6.10
C PHE A 30 -13.33 5.21 -6.72
N MET A 31 -13.34 5.25 -8.04
CA MET A 31 -13.49 6.52 -8.75
C MET A 31 -14.90 7.11 -8.57
N PRO A 32 -15.07 8.43 -8.51
CA PRO A 32 -16.38 9.05 -8.51
C PRO A 32 -17.15 8.68 -9.78
N ALA A 33 -18.41 8.29 -9.64
CA ALA A 33 -19.26 8.04 -10.81
C ALA A 33 -19.67 9.39 -11.42
N LEU A 34 -19.24 9.65 -12.65
CA LEU A 34 -19.57 10.87 -13.40
C LEU A 34 -20.95 10.77 -14.11
N THR A 35 -21.50 9.55 -14.20
CA THR A 35 -22.75 9.30 -14.89
C THR A 35 -23.76 8.63 -13.97
N SER A 36 -25.05 8.80 -14.23
CA SER A 36 -26.15 8.22 -13.45
C SER A 36 -26.07 6.69 -13.35
N PHE A 37 -26.44 6.15 -12.19
CA PHE A 37 -26.57 4.72 -11.95
C PHE A 37 -28.03 4.30 -12.07
N VAL A 38 -28.41 3.70 -13.21
CA VAL A 38 -29.81 3.51 -13.59
C VAL A 38 -30.28 2.07 -13.35
N GLY A 39 -31.46 1.91 -12.72
CA GLY A 39 -32.21 0.66 -12.69
C GLY A 39 -31.64 -0.46 -11.81
N ARG A 40 -30.75 -0.18 -10.87
CA ARG A 40 -30.01 -1.18 -10.08
C ARG A 40 -30.19 -1.07 -8.56
N ALA A 41 -31.16 -0.27 -8.08
CA ALA A 41 -31.34 -0.06 -6.64
C ALA A 41 -31.59 -1.39 -5.89
N GLN A 42 -32.42 -2.28 -6.45
CA GLN A 42 -32.69 -3.58 -5.87
C GLN A 42 -31.46 -4.51 -5.86
N ASP A 43 -30.64 -4.47 -6.92
CA ASP A 43 -29.38 -5.22 -6.96
C ASP A 43 -28.43 -4.75 -5.88
N VAL A 44 -28.29 -3.42 -5.67
CA VAL A 44 -27.47 -2.82 -4.60
C VAL A 44 -27.95 -3.28 -3.23
N ASP A 45 -29.25 -3.16 -2.92
CA ASP A 45 -29.78 -3.53 -1.60
C ASP A 45 -29.62 -5.04 -1.34
N ARG A 46 -29.78 -5.86 -2.35
CA ARG A 46 -29.64 -7.32 -2.23
C ARG A 46 -28.19 -7.72 -2.01
N VAL A 47 -27.23 -7.18 -2.78
CA VAL A 47 -25.81 -7.49 -2.60
C VAL A 47 -25.29 -6.89 -1.29
N ALA A 48 -25.76 -5.72 -0.86
CA ALA A 48 -25.45 -5.15 0.45
C ALA A 48 -25.91 -6.05 1.60
N GLY A 49 -27.08 -6.70 1.46
CA GLY A 49 -27.54 -7.73 2.39
C GLY A 49 -26.60 -8.93 2.42
N LEU A 50 -26.23 -9.46 1.26
CA LEU A 50 -25.33 -10.62 1.15
C LEU A 50 -23.95 -10.34 1.76
N VAL A 51 -23.34 -9.18 1.51
CA VAL A 51 -22.05 -8.78 2.09
C VAL A 51 -22.11 -8.68 3.62
N ARG A 52 -23.25 -8.34 4.19
CA ARG A 52 -23.47 -8.33 5.66
C ARG A 52 -23.51 -9.74 6.23
N ASP A 53 -24.26 -10.64 5.54
CA ASP A 53 -24.58 -11.97 6.07
C ASP A 53 -23.49 -13.01 5.77
N TYR A 54 -22.68 -12.81 4.73
CA TYR A 54 -21.68 -13.77 4.28
C TYR A 54 -20.27 -13.15 4.23
N ARG A 55 -19.26 -13.97 4.50
CA ARG A 55 -17.84 -13.52 4.48
C ARG A 55 -17.29 -13.36 3.06
N TRP A 56 -17.85 -14.09 2.09
CA TRP A 56 -17.42 -14.03 0.69
C TRP A 56 -18.64 -13.97 -0.23
N VAL A 57 -18.70 -12.92 -1.04
CA VAL A 57 -19.72 -12.71 -2.06
C VAL A 57 -19.07 -12.49 -3.41
N THR A 58 -19.42 -13.30 -4.41
CA THR A 58 -18.97 -13.11 -5.79
C THR A 58 -20.12 -12.58 -6.65
N VAL A 59 -19.93 -11.38 -7.20
CA VAL A 59 -20.83 -10.80 -8.20
C VAL A 59 -20.40 -11.30 -9.57
N THR A 60 -21.18 -12.23 -10.16
CA THR A 60 -20.89 -12.81 -11.46
C THR A 60 -21.74 -12.20 -12.57
N GLY A 61 -21.20 -12.16 -13.79
CA GLY A 61 -21.94 -11.71 -14.98
C GLY A 61 -21.03 -11.38 -16.15
N PRO A 62 -21.59 -11.20 -17.36
CA PRO A 62 -20.81 -10.92 -18.56
C PRO A 62 -20.05 -9.59 -18.45
N GLY A 63 -19.02 -9.42 -19.28
CA GLY A 63 -18.31 -8.14 -19.44
C GLY A 63 -19.30 -7.04 -19.81
N GLY A 64 -19.11 -5.82 -19.33
CA GLY A 64 -19.96 -4.67 -19.65
C GLY A 64 -21.35 -4.66 -19.00
N VAL A 65 -21.71 -5.63 -18.12
CA VAL A 65 -22.99 -5.67 -17.40
C VAL A 65 -23.07 -4.71 -16.23
N GLY A 66 -21.93 -4.13 -15.80
CA GLY A 66 -21.85 -3.13 -14.73
C GLY A 66 -21.50 -3.71 -13.36
N LYS A 67 -20.74 -4.82 -13.27
CA LYS A 67 -20.29 -5.44 -12.00
C LYS A 67 -19.49 -4.46 -11.13
N THR A 68 -18.48 -3.84 -11.69
CA THR A 68 -17.63 -2.84 -11.00
C THR A 68 -18.44 -1.66 -10.48
N ARG A 69 -19.38 -1.14 -11.27
CA ARG A 69 -20.27 -0.04 -10.83
C ARG A 69 -21.19 -0.48 -9.69
N LEU A 70 -21.75 -1.68 -9.77
CA LEU A 70 -22.55 -2.24 -8.68
C LEU A 70 -21.72 -2.37 -7.41
N ALA A 71 -20.50 -2.92 -7.52
CA ALA A 71 -19.58 -3.07 -6.38
C ALA A 71 -19.25 -1.72 -5.72
N ALA A 72 -19.06 -0.66 -6.51
CA ALA A 72 -18.83 0.68 -6.00
C ALA A 72 -20.05 1.23 -5.23
N GLU A 73 -21.27 1.06 -5.75
CA GLU A 73 -22.49 1.51 -5.07
C GLU A 73 -22.76 0.71 -3.79
N VAL A 74 -22.55 -0.62 -3.84
CA VAL A 74 -22.65 -1.47 -2.64
C VAL A 74 -21.62 -1.03 -1.59
N GLY A 75 -20.36 -0.82 -1.99
CA GLY A 75 -19.30 -0.35 -1.11
C GLY A 75 -19.69 0.94 -0.38
N ARG A 76 -20.20 1.94 -1.11
CA ARG A 76 -20.70 3.20 -0.52
C ARG A 76 -21.88 2.98 0.43
N ARG A 77 -22.79 2.08 0.06
CA ARG A 77 -24.00 1.76 0.86
C ARG A 77 -23.68 1.13 2.20
N VAL A 78 -22.64 0.27 2.25
CA VAL A 78 -22.28 -0.48 3.45
C VAL A 78 -21.12 0.11 4.24
N ALA A 79 -20.45 1.15 3.76
CA ALA A 79 -19.22 1.70 4.35
C ALA A 79 -19.32 2.00 5.84
N GLY A 80 -20.46 2.49 6.32
CA GLY A 80 -20.70 2.77 7.74
C GLY A 80 -20.83 1.53 8.63
N GLN A 81 -20.82 0.32 8.07
CA GLN A 81 -20.92 -0.95 8.80
C GLN A 81 -19.54 -1.57 9.08
N PHE A 82 -18.48 -1.07 8.44
CA PHE A 82 -17.12 -1.56 8.58
C PHE A 82 -16.26 -0.50 9.27
N ALA A 83 -15.70 -0.82 10.43
CA ALA A 83 -14.92 0.13 11.22
C ALA A 83 -13.67 0.60 10.48
N ASP A 84 -13.02 -0.30 9.73
CA ASP A 84 -11.84 -0.02 8.90
C ASP A 84 -12.19 0.34 7.44
N GLY A 85 -13.50 0.45 7.14
CA GLY A 85 -14.01 0.95 5.88
C GLY A 85 -14.11 -0.08 4.75
N VAL A 86 -14.10 0.43 3.51
CA VAL A 86 -14.20 -0.35 2.27
C VAL A 86 -13.00 -0.03 1.40
N GLN A 87 -12.29 -1.06 0.94
CA GLN A 87 -11.10 -0.93 0.10
C GLN A 87 -11.27 -1.70 -1.20
N LEU A 88 -11.13 -0.99 -2.33
CA LEU A 88 -11.08 -1.62 -3.67
C LEU A 88 -9.65 -2.02 -4.01
N VAL A 89 -9.50 -3.22 -4.53
CA VAL A 89 -8.30 -3.71 -5.21
C VAL A 89 -8.67 -4.09 -6.63
N GLU A 90 -8.19 -3.34 -7.59
CA GLU A 90 -8.38 -3.62 -9.00
C GLU A 90 -7.28 -4.57 -9.47
N LEU A 91 -7.66 -5.78 -9.86
CA LEU A 91 -6.72 -6.85 -10.25
C LEU A 91 -6.37 -6.85 -11.74
N THR A 92 -6.92 -5.92 -12.50
CA THR A 92 -6.79 -5.85 -13.95
C THR A 92 -5.33 -5.79 -14.44
N ALA A 93 -4.45 -5.12 -13.70
CA ALA A 93 -3.03 -4.96 -14.04
C ALA A 93 -2.15 -6.14 -13.58
N VAL A 94 -2.70 -7.08 -12.81
CA VAL A 94 -1.97 -8.25 -12.29
C VAL A 94 -2.05 -9.36 -13.33
N ALA A 95 -0.91 -9.82 -13.82
CA ALA A 95 -0.84 -10.85 -14.84
C ALA A 95 -0.58 -12.26 -14.26
N ASP A 96 0.09 -12.35 -13.12
CA ASP A 96 0.46 -13.61 -12.48
C ASP A 96 -0.40 -13.86 -11.23
N PRO A 97 -1.13 -15.02 -11.16
CA PRO A 97 -1.90 -15.39 -9.99
C PRO A 97 -1.11 -15.35 -8.67
N GLY A 98 0.18 -15.69 -8.67
CA GLY A 98 1.04 -15.64 -7.49
C GLY A 98 1.27 -14.22 -6.96
N GLN A 99 1.00 -13.18 -7.75
CA GLN A 99 1.15 -11.79 -7.35
C GLN A 99 -0.11 -11.18 -6.72
N VAL A 100 -1.22 -11.89 -6.66
CA VAL A 100 -2.47 -11.40 -6.06
C VAL A 100 -2.27 -10.95 -4.61
N PRO A 101 -1.59 -11.71 -3.72
CA PRO A 101 -1.31 -11.23 -2.36
C PRO A 101 -0.50 -9.94 -2.34
N ALA A 102 0.49 -9.78 -3.22
CA ALA A 102 1.31 -8.58 -3.30
C ALA A 102 0.50 -7.36 -3.76
N ALA A 103 -0.40 -7.52 -4.73
CA ALA A 103 -1.30 -6.47 -5.18
C ALA A 103 -2.23 -5.99 -4.05
N VAL A 104 -2.81 -6.93 -3.30
CA VAL A 104 -3.64 -6.61 -2.12
C VAL A 104 -2.84 -5.91 -1.04
N ALA A 105 -1.61 -6.41 -0.75
CA ALA A 105 -0.72 -5.79 0.23
C ALA A 105 -0.35 -4.36 -0.15
N ALA A 106 -0.06 -4.10 -1.42
CA ALA A 106 0.26 -2.77 -1.93
C ALA A 106 -0.89 -1.77 -1.69
N VAL A 107 -2.12 -2.16 -2.01
CA VAL A 107 -3.31 -1.29 -1.83
C VAL A 107 -3.62 -1.07 -0.36
N LEU A 108 -3.51 -2.11 0.48
CA LEU A 108 -3.72 -2.01 1.93
C LEU A 108 -2.51 -1.41 2.65
N ARG A 109 -1.41 -1.14 1.91
CA ARG A 109 -0.14 -0.65 2.46
C ARG A 109 0.42 -1.59 3.54
N VAL A 110 0.21 -2.89 3.34
CA VAL A 110 0.79 -3.94 4.18
C VAL A 110 2.13 -4.34 3.60
N GLN A 111 3.16 -4.32 4.42
CA GLN A 111 4.50 -4.77 4.02
C GLN A 111 4.75 -6.20 4.49
N GLN A 112 5.53 -6.90 3.71
CA GLN A 112 5.95 -8.25 4.07
C GLN A 112 6.90 -8.20 5.27
N ALA A 113 6.56 -8.90 6.34
CA ALA A 113 7.46 -9.07 7.48
C ALA A 113 8.66 -9.98 7.10
N PRO A 114 9.84 -9.80 7.72
CA PRO A 114 11.07 -10.47 7.30
C PRO A 114 10.99 -12.00 7.21
N ASP A 115 10.26 -12.62 8.14
CA ASP A 115 10.15 -14.09 8.27
C ASP A 115 8.79 -14.64 7.80
N LEU A 116 7.96 -13.81 7.18
CA LEU A 116 6.62 -14.17 6.72
C LEU A 116 6.50 -13.93 5.22
N SER A 117 5.71 -14.76 4.56
CA SER A 117 5.27 -14.47 3.21
C SER A 117 4.36 -13.23 3.18
N VAL A 118 4.17 -12.63 2.02
CA VAL A 118 3.22 -11.51 1.84
C VAL A 118 1.83 -11.91 2.31
N LEU A 119 1.41 -13.14 2.05
CA LEU A 119 0.11 -13.67 2.46
C LEU A 119 -0.03 -13.79 3.99
N GLU A 120 0.99 -14.27 4.66
CA GLU A 120 1.00 -14.35 6.13
C GLU A 120 1.02 -12.96 6.77
N SER A 121 1.76 -12.02 6.19
CA SER A 121 1.78 -10.62 6.64
C SER A 121 0.40 -9.95 6.47
N LEU A 122 -0.28 -10.21 5.35
CA LEU A 122 -1.67 -9.78 5.14
C LEU A 122 -2.62 -10.39 6.18
N ALA A 123 -2.49 -11.70 6.43
CA ALA A 123 -3.33 -12.39 7.41
C ALA A 123 -3.17 -11.79 8.82
N ALA A 124 -1.94 -11.50 9.23
CA ALA A 124 -1.66 -10.90 10.53
C ALA A 124 -2.29 -9.50 10.70
N VAL A 125 -2.26 -8.66 9.66
CA VAL A 125 -2.86 -7.32 9.68
C VAL A 125 -4.38 -7.40 9.62
N LEU A 126 -4.92 -8.19 8.71
CA LEU A 126 -6.37 -8.29 8.46
C LEU A 126 -7.11 -9.05 9.58
N ALA A 127 -6.41 -9.86 10.36
CA ALA A 127 -6.97 -10.53 11.54
C ALA A 127 -7.57 -9.56 12.57
N ARG A 128 -7.21 -8.28 12.51
CA ARG A 128 -7.60 -7.23 13.47
C ARG A 128 -8.53 -6.18 12.88
N GLN A 129 -8.91 -6.32 11.62
CA GLN A 129 -9.67 -5.32 10.88
C GLN A 129 -11.09 -5.78 10.56
N GLN A 130 -12.04 -4.85 10.72
CA GLN A 130 -13.41 -4.97 10.24
C GLN A 130 -13.52 -4.25 8.89
N LEU A 131 -13.06 -4.92 7.85
CA LEU A 131 -12.88 -4.36 6.51
C LEU A 131 -13.74 -5.09 5.47
N LEU A 132 -14.32 -4.35 4.54
CA LEU A 132 -14.79 -4.90 3.28
C LEU A 132 -13.71 -4.74 2.21
N LEU A 133 -13.13 -5.85 1.79
CA LEU A 133 -12.21 -5.91 0.66
C LEU A 133 -12.98 -6.20 -0.62
N VAL A 134 -12.92 -5.30 -1.59
CA VAL A 134 -13.53 -5.48 -2.91
C VAL A 134 -12.43 -5.85 -3.90
N LEU A 135 -12.50 -7.07 -4.46
CA LEU A 135 -11.58 -7.56 -5.48
C LEU A 135 -12.29 -7.44 -6.84
N ASP A 136 -11.84 -6.53 -7.68
CA ASP A 136 -12.45 -6.30 -8.99
C ASP A 136 -11.68 -6.99 -10.11
N ASN A 137 -12.43 -7.56 -11.07
CA ASN A 137 -11.88 -8.22 -12.26
C ASN A 137 -11.04 -9.48 -11.98
N CYS A 138 -11.62 -10.42 -11.22
CA CYS A 138 -10.93 -11.65 -10.79
C CYS A 138 -10.81 -12.74 -11.86
N GLU A 139 -11.49 -12.64 -13.02
CA GLU A 139 -11.69 -13.73 -13.98
C GLU A 139 -10.41 -14.36 -14.54
N HIS A 140 -9.31 -13.62 -14.61
CA HIS A 140 -8.02 -14.12 -15.12
C HIS A 140 -7.07 -14.58 -14.01
N LEU A 141 -7.46 -14.45 -12.74
CA LEU A 141 -6.63 -14.73 -11.57
C LEU A 141 -7.33 -15.62 -10.53
N LEU A 142 -8.34 -16.40 -10.94
CA LEU A 142 -9.19 -17.17 -10.01
C LEU A 142 -8.40 -18.05 -9.04
N ALA A 143 -7.32 -18.70 -9.50
CA ALA A 143 -6.47 -19.53 -8.65
C ALA A 143 -5.76 -18.69 -7.57
N GLY A 144 -5.14 -17.58 -7.94
CA GLY A 144 -4.44 -16.69 -6.99
C GLY A 144 -5.40 -16.01 -5.99
N VAL A 145 -6.62 -15.66 -6.43
CA VAL A 145 -7.67 -15.14 -5.55
C VAL A 145 -8.18 -16.22 -4.58
N ALA A 146 -8.29 -17.46 -5.03
CA ALA A 146 -8.66 -18.58 -4.17
C ALA A 146 -7.58 -18.90 -3.14
N GLU A 147 -6.31 -18.87 -3.52
CA GLU A 147 -5.17 -19.03 -2.62
C GLU A 147 -5.11 -17.89 -1.59
N LEU A 148 -5.31 -16.64 -2.02
CA LEU A 148 -5.41 -15.50 -1.12
C LEU A 148 -6.47 -15.75 -0.04
N TRP A 149 -7.69 -16.15 -0.44
CA TRP A 149 -8.76 -16.42 0.51
C TRP A 149 -8.45 -17.59 1.44
N ALA A 150 -7.91 -18.68 0.91
CA ALA A 150 -7.53 -19.84 1.71
C ALA A 150 -6.50 -19.47 2.81
N GLY A 151 -5.58 -18.55 2.52
CA GLY A 151 -4.61 -18.04 3.48
C GLY A 151 -5.19 -17.04 4.48
N LEU A 152 -6.17 -16.21 4.09
CA LEU A 152 -6.75 -15.18 4.97
C LEU A 152 -7.92 -15.68 5.83
N ALA A 153 -8.79 -16.53 5.28
CA ALA A 153 -10.04 -16.96 5.91
C ALA A 153 -9.87 -17.57 7.31
N PRO A 154 -8.80 -18.34 7.61
CA PRO A 154 -8.60 -18.92 8.94
C PRO A 154 -8.24 -17.90 10.03
N PHE A 155 -7.76 -16.71 9.63
CA PHE A 155 -7.17 -15.74 10.56
C PHE A 155 -7.96 -14.44 10.69
N ALA A 156 -8.77 -14.07 9.69
CA ALA A 156 -9.46 -12.79 9.60
C ALA A 156 -10.98 -12.96 9.66
N ASP A 157 -11.55 -13.19 10.85
CA ASP A 157 -12.97 -13.50 11.03
C ASP A 157 -13.91 -12.34 10.67
N ASP A 158 -13.49 -11.10 10.91
CA ASP A 158 -14.24 -9.88 10.61
C ASP A 158 -14.01 -9.34 9.20
N LEU A 159 -13.13 -9.97 8.41
CA LEU A 159 -12.94 -9.64 7.00
C LEU A 159 -14.14 -10.12 6.17
N ARG A 160 -14.64 -9.21 5.34
CA ARG A 160 -15.61 -9.53 4.28
C ARG A 160 -14.96 -9.27 2.93
N VAL A 161 -15.25 -10.14 1.97
CA VAL A 161 -14.74 -10.00 0.60
C VAL A 161 -15.92 -9.97 -0.37
N MET A 162 -15.90 -8.98 -1.27
CA MET A 162 -16.78 -8.92 -2.43
C MET A 162 -15.93 -8.99 -3.70
N ALA A 163 -16.04 -10.08 -4.45
CA ALA A 163 -15.34 -10.26 -5.72
C ALA A 163 -16.25 -9.96 -6.92
N THR A 164 -15.71 -9.37 -7.97
CA THR A 164 -16.38 -9.31 -9.28
C THR A 164 -15.64 -10.21 -10.27
N SER A 165 -16.40 -11.00 -11.03
CA SER A 165 -15.82 -11.92 -11.98
C SER A 165 -16.84 -12.28 -13.09
N ARG A 166 -16.36 -12.84 -14.21
CA ARG A 166 -17.26 -13.44 -15.22
C ARG A 166 -17.79 -14.79 -14.78
N GLU A 167 -17.03 -15.52 -13.99
CA GLU A 167 -17.31 -16.83 -13.45
C GLU A 167 -17.04 -16.91 -11.95
N PRO A 168 -17.57 -17.92 -11.24
CA PRO A 168 -17.33 -18.08 -9.81
C PRO A 168 -15.84 -18.29 -9.49
N VAL A 169 -15.39 -17.76 -8.35
CA VAL A 169 -14.02 -17.97 -7.85
C VAL A 169 -13.83 -19.38 -7.29
N ALA A 170 -14.93 -20.05 -6.93
CA ALA A 170 -14.98 -21.42 -6.40
C ALA A 170 -14.26 -21.58 -5.03
N VAL A 171 -14.36 -20.59 -4.16
CA VAL A 171 -13.80 -20.64 -2.80
C VAL A 171 -14.80 -21.22 -1.78
N ALA A 172 -14.26 -21.74 -0.67
CA ALA A 172 -15.10 -22.24 0.42
C ALA A 172 -15.97 -21.13 1.02
N GLY A 173 -17.26 -21.37 1.16
CA GLY A 173 -18.23 -20.40 1.67
C GLY A 173 -18.64 -19.32 0.67
N GLU A 174 -18.33 -19.48 -0.61
CA GLU A 174 -18.70 -18.53 -1.65
C GLU A 174 -20.22 -18.42 -1.81
N THR A 175 -20.72 -17.19 -1.64
CA THR A 175 -22.10 -16.82 -2.00
C THR A 175 -22.09 -16.09 -3.33
N ARG A 176 -22.91 -16.53 -4.27
CA ARG A 176 -22.90 -16.05 -5.66
C ARG A 176 -24.10 -15.16 -5.93
N TYR A 177 -23.85 -13.98 -6.47
CA TYR A 177 -24.88 -13.09 -7.00
C TYR A 177 -24.69 -12.90 -8.49
N ARG A 178 -25.64 -13.40 -9.28
CA ARG A 178 -25.61 -13.27 -10.74
C ARG A 178 -26.26 -11.98 -11.17
N LEU A 179 -25.44 -11.01 -11.60
CA LEU A 179 -25.91 -9.75 -12.16
C LEU A 179 -26.44 -9.97 -13.59
N ARG A 180 -27.71 -9.66 -13.79
CA ARG A 180 -28.37 -9.80 -15.09
C ARG A 180 -28.27 -8.48 -15.88
N PRO A 181 -28.40 -8.48 -17.22
CA PRO A 181 -28.61 -7.26 -18.00
C PRO A 181 -29.79 -6.43 -17.50
N LEU A 182 -29.89 -5.18 -17.94
CA LEU A 182 -31.03 -4.33 -17.63
C LEU A 182 -32.30 -4.86 -18.27
N ALA A 183 -33.44 -4.61 -17.63
CA ALA A 183 -34.74 -5.00 -18.17
C ALA A 183 -35.02 -4.26 -19.48
N VAL A 184 -35.45 -5.01 -20.49
CA VAL A 184 -35.83 -4.52 -21.82
C VAL A 184 -37.31 -4.75 -22.07
N PRO A 185 -37.99 -3.99 -22.96
CA PRO A 185 -39.35 -4.25 -23.38
C PRO A 185 -39.48 -5.65 -24.00
N THR A 186 -40.53 -6.37 -23.63
CA THR A 186 -40.94 -7.64 -24.29
C THR A 186 -41.93 -7.37 -25.41
N ALA A 187 -41.95 -8.22 -26.40
CA ALA A 187 -42.91 -8.10 -27.50
C ALA A 187 -44.36 -8.05 -26.96
N GLY A 188 -45.06 -6.96 -27.19
CA GLY A 188 -46.41 -6.73 -26.70
C GLY A 188 -46.56 -5.93 -25.41
N SER A 189 -45.49 -5.38 -24.85
CA SER A 189 -45.57 -4.46 -23.72
C SER A 189 -45.76 -3.02 -24.25
N ASP A 190 -46.88 -2.36 -23.90
CA ASP A 190 -47.16 -0.94 -24.24
C ASP A 190 -46.48 0.07 -23.28
N GLY A 191 -45.37 -0.33 -22.61
CA GLY A 191 -44.68 0.48 -21.62
C GLY A 191 -43.92 1.68 -22.21
N GLY A 192 -44.12 2.86 -21.64
CA GLY A 192 -43.42 4.09 -22.02
C GLY A 192 -41.91 4.10 -21.71
N ALA A 193 -41.19 5.07 -22.24
CA ALA A 193 -39.74 5.19 -22.15
C ALA A 193 -39.14 5.17 -20.70
N GLY A 194 -39.98 5.38 -19.66
CA GLY A 194 -39.52 5.35 -18.26
C GLY A 194 -39.72 4.01 -17.53
N GLU A 195 -40.39 3.03 -18.16
CA GLU A 195 -40.77 1.79 -17.50
C GLU A 195 -39.67 0.72 -17.48
N PHE A 196 -38.71 0.80 -18.41
CA PHE A 196 -37.60 -0.14 -18.54
C PHE A 196 -36.24 0.52 -18.31
N ALA A 197 -35.46 -0.04 -17.40
CA ALA A 197 -34.15 0.50 -17.03
C ALA A 197 -33.19 0.66 -18.23
N ALA A 198 -33.24 -0.25 -19.21
CA ALA A 198 -32.43 -0.15 -20.41
C ALA A 198 -32.79 1.07 -21.28
N MET A 199 -34.09 1.40 -21.40
CA MET A 199 -34.58 2.57 -22.14
C MET A 199 -34.21 3.87 -21.40
N THR A 200 -34.33 3.87 -20.08
CA THR A 200 -33.94 4.99 -19.24
C THR A 200 -32.45 5.28 -19.41
N LEU A 201 -31.61 4.24 -19.39
CA LEU A 201 -30.16 4.38 -19.61
C LEU A 201 -29.85 4.93 -21.02
N PHE A 202 -30.47 4.37 -22.06
CA PHE A 202 -30.27 4.85 -23.42
C PHE A 202 -30.65 6.34 -23.57
N THR A 203 -31.81 6.71 -23.06
CA THR A 203 -32.33 8.11 -23.15
C THR A 203 -31.42 9.07 -22.39
N ASP A 204 -30.94 8.68 -21.21
CA ASP A 204 -30.02 9.49 -20.41
C ASP A 204 -28.70 9.71 -21.14
N ARG A 205 -28.11 8.68 -21.74
CA ARG A 205 -26.86 8.77 -22.50
C ARG A 205 -27.06 9.50 -23.86
N ALA A 206 -28.17 9.29 -24.54
CA ALA A 206 -28.46 10.00 -25.76
C ALA A 206 -28.60 11.52 -25.52
N ARG A 207 -29.20 11.95 -24.38
CA ARG A 207 -29.24 13.35 -23.97
C ARG A 207 -27.89 13.95 -23.60
N GLN A 208 -26.92 13.14 -23.19
CA GLN A 208 -25.56 13.63 -22.97
C GLN A 208 -24.83 13.92 -24.28
N ALA A 209 -25.15 13.18 -25.36
CA ALA A 209 -24.61 13.41 -26.69
C ALA A 209 -25.40 14.52 -27.42
N ASP A 210 -26.73 14.51 -27.31
CA ASP A 210 -27.66 15.45 -27.90
C ASP A 210 -28.66 15.95 -26.84
N PRO A 211 -28.46 17.17 -26.27
CA PRO A 211 -29.33 17.72 -25.23
C PRO A 211 -30.83 17.85 -25.63
N ASP A 212 -31.12 17.97 -26.91
CA ASP A 212 -32.48 18.11 -27.44
C ASP A 212 -33.14 16.74 -27.71
N PHE A 213 -32.42 15.64 -27.46
CA PHE A 213 -32.95 14.30 -27.68
C PHE A 213 -34.16 14.00 -26.79
N THR A 214 -35.26 13.58 -27.44
CA THR A 214 -36.49 13.16 -26.78
C THR A 214 -36.96 11.79 -27.30
N ALA A 215 -37.18 10.85 -26.37
CA ALA A 215 -37.70 9.50 -26.67
C ALA A 215 -39.20 9.46 -26.40
N THR A 216 -40.02 10.09 -27.27
CA THR A 216 -41.48 10.12 -27.17
C THR A 216 -42.12 9.53 -28.42
N GLY A 217 -43.33 8.96 -28.30
CA GLY A 217 -44.08 8.40 -29.42
C GLY A 217 -43.28 7.33 -30.18
N GLU A 218 -43.14 7.51 -31.51
CA GLU A 218 -42.42 6.60 -32.40
C GLU A 218 -40.95 6.42 -32.04
N ALA A 219 -40.28 7.49 -31.60
CA ALA A 219 -38.88 7.44 -31.12
C ALA A 219 -38.72 6.51 -29.93
N SER A 220 -39.67 6.47 -29.00
CA SER A 220 -39.66 5.55 -27.86
C SER A 220 -39.73 4.09 -28.30
N ALA A 221 -40.58 3.78 -29.29
CA ALA A 221 -40.67 2.43 -29.84
C ALA A 221 -39.39 1.99 -30.53
N VAL A 222 -38.72 2.90 -31.25
CA VAL A 222 -37.41 2.63 -31.88
C VAL A 222 -36.32 2.39 -30.82
N VAL A 223 -36.27 3.20 -29.77
CA VAL A 223 -35.34 3.00 -28.63
C VAL A 223 -35.60 1.65 -27.97
N GLY A 224 -36.88 1.28 -27.77
CA GLY A 224 -37.24 -0.03 -27.22
C GLY A 224 -36.67 -1.20 -28.04
N ARG A 225 -36.76 -1.12 -29.37
CA ARG A 225 -36.18 -2.12 -30.29
C ARG A 225 -34.63 -2.13 -30.22
N ILE A 226 -34.02 -0.95 -30.19
CA ILE A 226 -32.55 -0.84 -30.07
C ILE A 226 -32.06 -1.54 -28.78
N VAL A 227 -32.62 -1.18 -27.60
CA VAL A 227 -32.15 -1.77 -26.32
C VAL A 227 -32.45 -3.27 -26.22
N ALA A 228 -33.53 -3.75 -26.86
CA ALA A 228 -33.85 -5.18 -26.97
C ALA A 228 -32.81 -5.92 -27.84
N ARG A 229 -32.40 -5.34 -28.98
CA ARG A 229 -31.30 -5.87 -29.82
C ARG A 229 -29.96 -5.91 -29.11
N LEU A 230 -29.73 -5.01 -28.19
CA LEU A 230 -28.51 -4.95 -27.34
C LEU A 230 -28.62 -5.80 -26.06
N ASP A 231 -29.63 -6.68 -25.97
CA ASP A 231 -29.89 -7.59 -24.83
C ASP A 231 -29.93 -6.89 -23.47
N GLY A 232 -30.18 -5.58 -23.40
CA GLY A 232 -30.13 -4.79 -22.17
C GLY A 232 -28.73 -4.65 -21.58
N MET A 233 -27.69 -4.88 -22.36
CA MET A 233 -26.27 -4.75 -21.91
C MET A 233 -25.90 -3.29 -21.76
N PRO A 234 -25.60 -2.77 -20.52
CA PRO A 234 -25.34 -1.37 -20.27
C PRO A 234 -24.28 -0.75 -21.18
N LEU A 235 -23.10 -1.41 -21.31
CA LEU A 235 -22.01 -0.89 -22.15
C LEU A 235 -22.42 -0.81 -23.63
N ALA A 236 -23.14 -1.81 -24.15
CA ALA A 236 -23.61 -1.78 -25.53
C ALA A 236 -24.64 -0.64 -25.74
N ILE A 237 -25.50 -0.40 -24.75
CA ILE A 237 -26.48 0.68 -24.77
C ILE A 237 -25.75 2.04 -24.75
N GLU A 238 -24.75 2.24 -23.91
CA GLU A 238 -23.95 3.47 -23.84
C GLU A 238 -23.21 3.75 -25.15
N LEU A 239 -22.59 2.74 -25.77
CA LEU A 239 -21.92 2.86 -27.08
C LEU A 239 -22.89 3.20 -28.21
N ALA A 240 -24.10 2.62 -28.20
CA ALA A 240 -25.11 2.91 -29.20
C ALA A 240 -25.72 4.30 -29.02
N ALA A 241 -26.03 4.70 -27.79
CA ALA A 241 -26.57 6.01 -27.46
C ALA A 241 -25.65 7.17 -27.85
N ALA A 242 -24.33 7.00 -27.67
CA ALA A 242 -23.33 8.00 -28.10
C ALA A 242 -23.28 8.24 -29.62
N ARG A 243 -23.90 7.41 -30.42
CA ARG A 243 -23.94 7.55 -31.89
C ARG A 243 -25.25 8.15 -32.40
N VAL A 244 -26.20 8.45 -31.52
CA VAL A 244 -27.50 8.95 -31.90
C VAL A 244 -27.43 10.29 -32.66
N GLU A 245 -26.58 11.21 -32.17
CA GLU A 245 -26.36 12.53 -32.83
C GLU A 245 -25.87 12.38 -34.27
N ALA A 246 -24.91 11.45 -34.49
CA ALA A 246 -24.28 11.30 -35.80
C ALA A 246 -25.12 10.49 -36.81
N LEU A 247 -25.91 9.50 -36.34
CA LEU A 247 -26.63 8.57 -37.21
C LEU A 247 -28.15 8.71 -37.21
N GLY A 248 -28.72 9.25 -36.14
CA GLY A 248 -30.16 9.19 -35.88
C GLY A 248 -30.65 7.79 -35.53
N LEU A 249 -31.82 7.67 -34.89
CA LEU A 249 -32.37 6.39 -34.39
C LEU A 249 -32.66 5.37 -35.49
N GLY A 250 -33.16 5.82 -36.67
CA GLY A 250 -33.52 4.92 -37.78
C GLY A 250 -32.30 4.19 -38.34
N GLN A 251 -31.24 4.94 -38.72
CA GLN A 251 -30.00 4.34 -39.25
C GLN A 251 -29.26 3.51 -38.20
N LEU A 252 -29.34 3.91 -36.93
CA LEU A 252 -28.74 3.12 -35.85
C LEU A 252 -29.41 1.76 -35.75
N LEU A 253 -30.73 1.67 -35.79
CA LEU A 253 -31.48 0.45 -35.74
C LEU A 253 -31.22 -0.45 -36.97
N GLU A 254 -31.28 0.13 -38.19
CA GLU A 254 -30.95 -0.63 -39.43
C GLU A 254 -29.56 -1.25 -39.38
N ARG A 255 -28.54 -0.52 -38.94
CA ARG A 255 -27.18 -1.03 -38.84
C ARG A 255 -27.00 -2.08 -37.74
N LEU A 256 -27.81 -2.05 -36.70
CA LEU A 256 -27.85 -3.13 -35.70
C LEU A 256 -28.56 -4.37 -36.26
N ASP A 257 -29.64 -4.20 -36.99
CA ASP A 257 -30.39 -5.30 -37.61
C ASP A 257 -29.54 -6.05 -38.65
N ASP A 258 -28.87 -5.39 -39.58
CA ASP A 258 -28.00 -5.99 -40.60
C ASP A 258 -26.88 -6.88 -40.03
N ARG A 259 -26.40 -6.57 -38.84
CA ARG A 259 -25.28 -7.30 -38.18
C ARG A 259 -25.78 -8.48 -37.34
N PHE A 260 -26.93 -8.31 -36.68
CA PHE A 260 -27.44 -9.36 -35.78
C PHE A 260 -28.16 -10.49 -36.54
N ASP A 261 -28.71 -10.21 -37.69
CA ASP A 261 -29.33 -11.25 -38.58
C ASP A 261 -28.27 -12.25 -39.11
N LEU A 262 -26.99 -11.84 -39.24
CA LEU A 262 -25.87 -12.73 -39.58
C LEU A 262 -25.42 -13.63 -38.39
N LEU A 263 -25.85 -13.35 -37.15
CA LEU A 263 -25.39 -14.01 -35.94
C LEU A 263 -26.46 -14.78 -35.15
N THR A 264 -27.73 -14.68 -35.53
CA THR A 264 -28.89 -15.25 -34.80
C THR A 264 -29.36 -16.58 -35.34
N GLY A 265 -28.71 -17.66 -34.97
CA GLY A 265 -29.18 -19.05 -35.12
C GLY A 265 -29.30 -19.79 -33.79
N GLY A 266 -29.81 -19.18 -32.69
CA GLY A 266 -29.92 -19.95 -31.43
C GLY A 266 -30.48 -19.14 -30.24
N ALA A 267 -30.99 -19.84 -29.21
CA ALA A 267 -31.51 -19.26 -27.98
C ALA A 267 -30.52 -18.34 -27.25
N PRO A 268 -30.99 -17.31 -26.51
CA PRO A 268 -30.11 -16.32 -25.84
C PRO A 268 -29.34 -16.96 -24.68
N THR A 269 -28.18 -17.53 -24.98
CA THR A 269 -27.23 -18.07 -24.00
C THR A 269 -26.24 -16.95 -23.56
N ALA A 270 -25.50 -17.20 -22.49
CA ALA A 270 -24.44 -16.28 -22.07
C ALA A 270 -23.39 -16.01 -23.19
N ALA A 271 -23.12 -17.02 -24.02
CA ALA A 271 -22.25 -16.93 -25.20
C ALA A 271 -22.83 -16.02 -26.31
N ALA A 272 -24.17 -15.98 -26.49
CA ALA A 272 -24.83 -15.07 -27.45
C ALA A 272 -24.72 -13.61 -27.01
N ARG A 273 -24.86 -13.32 -25.70
CA ARG A 273 -24.72 -11.94 -25.15
C ARG A 273 -23.28 -11.42 -25.21
N GLN A 274 -22.28 -12.28 -25.00
CA GLN A 274 -20.89 -11.90 -25.23
C GLN A 274 -20.59 -11.60 -26.69
N ARG A 275 -21.19 -12.35 -27.62
CA ARG A 275 -21.08 -12.10 -29.06
C ARG A 275 -21.73 -10.77 -29.44
N SER A 276 -22.90 -10.44 -28.88
CA SER A 276 -23.59 -9.14 -29.08
C SER A 276 -22.73 -7.97 -28.65
N LEU A 277 -22.15 -8.02 -27.44
CA LEU A 277 -21.26 -6.96 -26.95
C LEU A 277 -19.98 -6.85 -27.79
N ALA A 278 -19.32 -7.95 -28.10
CA ALA A 278 -18.12 -7.96 -28.94
C ALA A 278 -18.41 -7.39 -30.34
N ALA A 279 -19.57 -7.76 -30.91
CA ALA A 279 -20.00 -7.21 -32.21
C ALA A 279 -20.24 -5.68 -32.15
N THR A 280 -20.83 -5.16 -31.07
CA THR A 280 -21.06 -3.72 -30.88
C THR A 280 -19.74 -2.97 -30.70
N VAL A 281 -18.80 -3.50 -29.94
CA VAL A 281 -17.47 -2.92 -29.78
C VAL A 281 -16.70 -2.92 -31.10
N ASP A 282 -16.69 -4.07 -31.82
CA ASP A 282 -16.05 -4.18 -33.13
C ASP A 282 -16.66 -3.21 -34.16
N TRP A 283 -17.98 -3.04 -34.12
CA TRP A 283 -18.64 -2.06 -34.98
C TRP A 283 -18.19 -0.62 -34.66
N SER A 284 -18.18 -0.23 -33.40
CA SER A 284 -17.71 1.09 -32.96
C SER A 284 -16.25 1.33 -33.35
N TYR A 285 -15.41 0.29 -33.23
CA TYR A 285 -14.00 0.31 -33.64
C TYR A 285 -13.84 0.49 -35.16
N ARG A 286 -14.65 -0.21 -35.99
CA ARG A 286 -14.57 -0.08 -37.47
C ARG A 286 -15.07 1.25 -38.00
N LEU A 287 -15.84 2.01 -37.22
CA LEU A 287 -16.25 3.37 -37.58
C LEU A 287 -15.12 4.38 -37.40
N LEU A 288 -14.07 4.03 -36.65
CA LEU A 288 -12.86 4.84 -36.52
C LEU A 288 -12.04 4.78 -37.82
N ASN A 289 -11.36 5.90 -38.12
CA ASN A 289 -10.37 5.89 -39.19
C ASN A 289 -9.12 5.10 -38.76
N GLU A 290 -8.22 4.82 -39.71
CA GLU A 290 -7.04 3.96 -39.49
C GLU A 290 -6.09 4.51 -38.39
N THR A 291 -5.90 5.83 -38.31
CA THR A 291 -5.12 6.48 -37.26
C THR A 291 -5.77 6.32 -35.90
N GLU A 292 -7.08 6.53 -35.81
CA GLU A 292 -7.84 6.36 -34.57
C GLU A 292 -7.86 4.92 -34.09
N GLN A 293 -8.02 3.96 -35.01
CA GLN A 293 -7.94 2.53 -34.69
C GLN A 293 -6.57 2.18 -34.11
N ARG A 294 -5.48 2.68 -34.70
CA ARG A 294 -4.12 2.46 -34.20
C ARG A 294 -3.96 3.06 -32.81
N VAL A 295 -4.37 4.31 -32.61
CA VAL A 295 -4.31 4.95 -31.27
C VAL A 295 -5.12 4.16 -30.27
N PHE A 296 -6.36 3.74 -30.57
CA PHE A 296 -7.19 2.92 -29.69
C PHE A 296 -6.49 1.62 -29.27
N ARG A 297 -5.84 0.90 -30.22
CA ARG A 297 -5.07 -0.32 -29.93
C ARG A 297 -3.91 -0.04 -28.99
N HIS A 298 -3.13 1.01 -29.27
CA HIS A 298 -1.97 1.38 -28.45
C HIS A 298 -2.38 1.85 -27.04
N LEU A 299 -3.52 2.55 -26.88
CA LEU A 299 -4.02 2.93 -25.57
C LEU A 299 -4.40 1.73 -24.70
N ALA A 300 -4.74 0.59 -25.30
CA ALA A 300 -5.07 -0.63 -24.56
C ALA A 300 -3.89 -1.22 -23.78
N VAL A 301 -2.65 -0.77 -24.03
CA VAL A 301 -1.48 -1.18 -23.26
C VAL A 301 -1.47 -0.58 -21.85
N PHE A 302 -2.15 0.55 -21.61
CA PHE A 302 -2.20 1.14 -20.28
C PHE A 302 -3.03 0.27 -19.31
N PRO A 303 -2.45 -0.15 -18.18
CA PRO A 303 -3.17 -0.94 -17.19
C PRO A 303 -4.10 -0.11 -16.29
N ALA A 304 -3.91 1.21 -16.25
CA ALA A 304 -4.60 2.18 -15.39
C ALA A 304 -4.91 3.48 -16.16
N PRO A 305 -5.62 4.45 -15.54
CA PRO A 305 -5.89 5.73 -16.17
C PRO A 305 -4.62 6.48 -16.59
N PHE A 306 -4.61 7.05 -17.77
CA PHE A 306 -3.48 7.74 -18.41
C PHE A 306 -3.78 9.22 -18.68
N THR A 307 -2.73 10.04 -18.80
CA THR A 307 -2.81 11.44 -19.22
C THR A 307 -2.74 11.56 -20.75
N LEU A 308 -3.11 12.72 -21.32
CA LEU A 308 -2.92 12.98 -22.77
C LEU A 308 -1.43 12.89 -23.15
N ALA A 309 -0.55 13.40 -22.29
CA ALA A 309 0.90 13.30 -22.53
C ALA A 309 1.38 11.83 -22.58
N ALA A 310 0.88 10.97 -21.68
CA ALA A 310 1.15 9.54 -21.72
C ALA A 310 0.62 8.88 -23.00
N ALA A 311 -0.62 9.24 -23.40
CA ALA A 311 -1.21 8.76 -24.66
C ALA A 311 -0.35 9.15 -25.88
N SER A 312 0.12 10.41 -25.93
CA SER A 312 1.01 10.89 -27.00
C SER A 312 2.35 10.18 -27.02
N ALA A 313 2.94 9.91 -25.85
CA ALA A 313 4.21 9.20 -25.75
C ALA A 313 4.12 7.74 -26.24
N VAL A 314 2.97 7.07 -26.02
CA VAL A 314 2.78 5.65 -26.36
C VAL A 314 2.17 5.47 -27.76
N ALA A 315 1.16 6.26 -28.12
CA ALA A 315 0.43 6.07 -29.37
C ALA A 315 0.78 7.09 -30.47
N GLY A 316 1.67 8.05 -30.14
CA GLY A 316 2.15 9.07 -31.07
C GLY A 316 1.38 10.39 -31.01
N PRO A 317 1.83 11.42 -31.77
CA PRO A 317 1.34 12.81 -31.62
C PRO A 317 -0.13 13.02 -31.94
N ALA A 318 -0.74 12.15 -32.74
CA ALA A 318 -2.17 12.22 -33.02
C ALA A 318 -3.05 11.77 -31.83
N ALA A 319 -2.47 11.17 -30.78
CA ALA A 319 -3.22 10.57 -29.69
C ALA A 319 -4.03 11.58 -28.89
N GLU A 320 -3.55 12.81 -28.66
CA GLU A 320 -4.27 13.81 -27.86
C GLU A 320 -5.64 14.12 -28.47
N GLN A 321 -5.67 14.45 -29.75
CA GLN A 321 -6.91 14.75 -30.45
C GLN A 321 -7.80 13.50 -30.57
N THR A 322 -7.17 12.34 -30.83
CA THR A 322 -7.90 11.07 -30.94
C THR A 322 -8.53 10.65 -29.63
N VAL A 323 -7.87 10.81 -28.49
CA VAL A 323 -8.44 10.50 -27.16
C VAL A 323 -9.72 11.31 -26.92
N LEU A 324 -9.74 12.59 -27.26
CA LEU A 324 -10.93 13.43 -27.13
C LEU A 324 -12.08 12.88 -27.99
N HIS A 325 -11.81 12.53 -29.25
CA HIS A 325 -12.81 11.90 -30.09
C HIS A 325 -13.25 10.53 -29.60
N LEU A 326 -12.36 9.71 -29.04
CA LEU A 326 -12.71 8.42 -28.43
C LEU A 326 -13.60 8.58 -27.17
N VAL A 327 -13.47 9.70 -26.44
CA VAL A 327 -14.38 10.07 -25.35
C VAL A 327 -15.78 10.33 -25.90
N ASP A 328 -15.91 11.14 -26.96
CA ASP A 328 -17.20 11.42 -27.63
C ASP A 328 -17.87 10.13 -28.12
N CYS A 329 -17.04 9.17 -28.57
CA CYS A 329 -17.51 7.86 -29.00
C CYS A 329 -17.75 6.85 -27.85
N SER A 330 -17.62 7.23 -26.59
CA SER A 330 -17.72 6.36 -25.40
C SER A 330 -16.73 5.16 -25.40
N LEU A 331 -15.65 5.24 -26.16
CA LEU A 331 -14.59 4.23 -26.21
C LEU A 331 -13.49 4.51 -25.17
N VAL A 332 -13.42 5.74 -24.67
CA VAL A 332 -12.61 6.16 -23.53
C VAL A 332 -13.52 6.89 -22.56
N THR A 333 -13.26 6.77 -21.26
CA THR A 333 -14.09 7.46 -20.25
C THR A 333 -13.86 8.97 -20.27
N PRO A 334 -14.84 9.79 -19.86
CA PRO A 334 -14.64 11.21 -19.68
C PRO A 334 -13.49 11.51 -18.73
N PRO A 335 -12.85 12.71 -18.87
CA PRO A 335 -11.70 13.10 -18.07
C PRO A 335 -12.03 13.19 -16.58
N GLN A 336 -11.09 12.78 -15.74
CA GLN A 336 -11.20 12.82 -14.29
C GLN A 336 -9.91 13.42 -13.69
N ALA A 337 -10.03 14.07 -12.53
CA ALA A 337 -8.86 14.50 -11.79
C ALA A 337 -8.15 13.26 -11.20
N GLY A 338 -6.85 13.12 -11.45
CA GLY A 338 -6.00 12.10 -10.86
C GLY A 338 -5.56 12.46 -9.44
N PRO A 339 -4.90 11.52 -8.75
CA PRO A 339 -4.35 11.77 -7.41
C PRO A 339 -3.19 12.79 -7.39
N ASP A 340 -2.63 13.10 -8.55
CA ASP A 340 -1.58 14.09 -8.80
C ASP A 340 -2.12 15.40 -9.40
N ASP A 341 -3.43 15.64 -9.26
CA ASP A 341 -4.18 16.79 -9.83
C ASP A 341 -4.14 16.90 -11.37
N ARG A 342 -3.56 15.91 -12.07
CA ARG A 342 -3.56 15.86 -13.53
C ARG A 342 -4.84 15.23 -14.06
N THR A 343 -5.30 15.72 -15.20
CA THR A 343 -6.44 15.12 -15.91
C THR A 343 -6.07 13.77 -16.50
N ARG A 344 -6.88 12.75 -16.21
CA ARG A 344 -6.66 11.35 -16.65
C ARG A 344 -7.89 10.81 -17.37
N TYR A 345 -7.62 9.90 -18.29
CA TYR A 345 -8.56 9.17 -19.12
C TYR A 345 -8.40 7.68 -18.89
N ALA A 346 -9.44 6.89 -19.08
CA ALA A 346 -9.35 5.44 -18.91
C ALA A 346 -10.14 4.69 -20.00
N MET A 347 -9.71 3.48 -20.32
CA MET A 347 -10.51 2.54 -21.08
C MET A 347 -11.21 1.57 -20.13
N LEU A 348 -12.49 1.31 -20.38
CA LEU A 348 -13.18 0.23 -19.67
C LEU A 348 -12.51 -1.10 -20.00
N GLU A 349 -12.45 -2.02 -19.01
CA GLU A 349 -11.73 -3.29 -19.14
C GLU A 349 -12.14 -4.09 -20.38
N THR A 350 -13.44 -4.14 -20.68
CA THR A 350 -13.92 -4.85 -21.88
C THR A 350 -13.40 -4.23 -23.18
N LEU A 351 -13.30 -2.88 -23.25
CA LEU A 351 -12.77 -2.17 -24.40
C LEU A 351 -11.25 -2.33 -24.49
N ARG A 352 -10.56 -2.33 -23.35
CA ARG A 352 -9.13 -2.56 -23.25
C ARG A 352 -8.76 -3.98 -23.69
N ALA A 353 -9.50 -5.00 -23.22
CA ALA A 353 -9.30 -6.38 -23.66
C ALA A 353 -9.47 -6.51 -25.18
N PHE A 354 -10.55 -5.93 -25.74
CA PHE A 354 -10.76 -5.90 -27.19
C PHE A 354 -9.61 -5.16 -27.90
N GLY A 355 -9.16 -4.02 -27.38
CA GLY A 355 -8.02 -3.27 -27.93
C GLY A 355 -6.73 -4.06 -27.94
N ARG A 356 -6.45 -4.84 -26.89
CA ARG A 356 -5.30 -5.76 -26.81
C ARG A 356 -5.37 -6.87 -27.86
N ASP A 357 -6.53 -7.52 -28.02
CA ASP A 357 -6.72 -8.52 -29.07
C ASP A 357 -6.45 -7.92 -30.45
N ARG A 358 -6.95 -6.69 -30.74
CA ARG A 358 -6.67 -6.00 -32.01
C ARG A 358 -5.20 -5.56 -32.14
N LEU A 359 -4.53 -5.23 -31.03
CA LEU A 359 -3.09 -4.92 -31.02
C LEU A 359 -2.27 -6.15 -31.42
N THR A 360 -2.60 -7.30 -30.82
CA THR A 360 -1.97 -8.60 -31.15
C THR A 360 -2.24 -9.01 -32.60
N ASP A 361 -3.50 -8.90 -33.07
CA ASP A 361 -3.86 -9.19 -34.47
C ASP A 361 -3.09 -8.32 -35.47
N ALA A 362 -2.74 -7.08 -35.07
CA ALA A 362 -1.93 -6.17 -35.87
C ALA A 362 -0.41 -6.42 -35.75
N GLY A 363 0.04 -7.27 -34.81
CA GLY A 363 1.45 -7.52 -34.57
C GLY A 363 2.19 -6.31 -33.93
N GLU A 364 1.46 -5.45 -33.24
CA GLU A 364 1.98 -4.18 -32.67
C GLU A 364 2.34 -4.27 -31.17
N ASP A 365 2.19 -5.43 -30.52
CA ASP A 365 2.39 -5.62 -29.06
C ASP A 365 3.77 -5.17 -28.59
N ALA A 366 4.83 -5.61 -29.26
CA ALA A 366 6.20 -5.26 -28.88
C ALA A 366 6.46 -3.75 -29.02
N ALA A 367 5.93 -3.12 -30.07
CA ALA A 367 6.10 -1.69 -30.30
C ALA A 367 5.38 -0.86 -29.22
N ALA A 368 4.15 -1.25 -28.86
CA ALA A 368 3.38 -0.59 -27.80
C ALA A 368 4.01 -0.78 -26.42
N ALA A 369 4.48 -1.98 -26.10
CA ALA A 369 5.18 -2.27 -24.85
C ALA A 369 6.51 -1.52 -24.73
N HIS A 370 7.28 -1.44 -25.83
CA HIS A 370 8.50 -0.63 -25.90
C HIS A 370 8.20 0.87 -25.68
N ALA A 371 7.14 1.40 -26.33
CA ALA A 371 6.73 2.78 -26.16
C ALA A 371 6.31 3.08 -24.70
N LEU A 372 5.55 2.18 -24.06
CA LEU A 372 5.20 2.29 -22.64
C LEU A 372 6.44 2.24 -21.74
N THR A 373 7.42 1.40 -22.07
CA THR A 373 8.69 1.29 -21.33
C THR A 373 9.49 2.58 -21.43
N ARG A 374 9.59 3.16 -22.61
CA ARG A 374 10.24 4.48 -22.80
C ARG A 374 9.51 5.59 -22.03
N PHE A 375 8.18 5.61 -22.07
CA PHE A 375 7.39 6.54 -21.28
C PHE A 375 7.67 6.36 -19.77
N GLY A 376 7.64 5.12 -19.27
CA GLY A 376 7.94 4.82 -17.85
C GLY A 376 9.35 5.26 -17.46
N LEU A 377 10.34 5.03 -18.30
CA LEU A 377 11.72 5.51 -18.06
C LEU A 377 11.79 7.04 -18.02
N GLN A 378 11.16 7.72 -18.97
CA GLN A 378 11.12 9.18 -18.98
C GLN A 378 10.46 9.76 -17.73
N VAL A 379 9.34 9.19 -17.30
CA VAL A 379 8.65 9.59 -16.05
C VAL A 379 9.57 9.37 -14.85
N ALA A 380 10.21 8.21 -14.75
CA ALA A 380 11.07 7.87 -13.61
C ALA A 380 12.30 8.77 -13.55
N GLU A 381 12.97 9.05 -14.67
CA GLU A 381 14.15 9.92 -14.72
C GLU A 381 13.78 11.39 -14.40
N GLN A 382 12.67 11.91 -14.94
CA GLN A 382 12.20 13.26 -14.59
C GLN A 382 11.76 13.36 -13.13
N ALA A 383 11.09 12.34 -12.61
CA ALA A 383 10.71 12.30 -11.20
C ALA A 383 11.95 12.17 -10.30
N ALA A 384 12.98 11.43 -10.71
CA ALA A 384 14.23 11.31 -9.96
C ALA A 384 14.91 12.68 -9.75
N GLU A 385 14.84 13.60 -10.74
CA GLU A 385 15.32 14.98 -10.56
C GLU A 385 14.59 15.69 -9.41
N GLY A 386 13.26 15.53 -9.34
CA GLY A 386 12.45 16.08 -8.24
C GLY A 386 12.75 15.42 -6.89
N LEU A 387 12.97 14.10 -6.87
CA LEU A 387 13.35 13.35 -5.67
C LEU A 387 14.75 13.73 -5.14
N HIS A 388 15.58 14.33 -5.98
CA HIS A 388 16.89 14.87 -5.59
C HIS A 388 16.83 16.31 -5.07
N SER A 389 15.65 16.90 -4.89
CA SER A 389 15.48 18.21 -4.27
C SER A 389 14.46 18.16 -3.14
N SER A 390 14.74 18.83 -2.04
CA SER A 390 13.81 18.86 -0.88
C SER A 390 12.45 19.49 -1.20
N SER A 391 12.39 20.44 -2.14
CA SER A 391 11.15 21.12 -2.55
C SER A 391 10.32 20.35 -3.58
N GLY A 392 10.93 19.48 -4.39
CA GLY A 392 10.28 18.70 -5.44
C GLY A 392 9.87 17.29 -5.02
N GLU A 393 10.41 16.79 -3.91
CA GLU A 393 10.30 15.39 -3.49
C GLU A 393 8.86 14.90 -3.37
N ALA A 394 7.99 15.66 -2.70
CA ALA A 394 6.60 15.28 -2.49
C ALA A 394 5.82 15.21 -3.83
N ALA A 395 5.98 16.21 -4.69
CA ALA A 395 5.30 16.25 -5.98
C ALA A 395 5.79 15.12 -6.92
N ALA A 396 7.09 14.85 -6.96
CA ALA A 396 7.68 13.76 -7.73
C ALA A 396 7.17 12.39 -7.25
N ALA A 397 7.10 12.19 -5.94
CA ALA A 397 6.61 10.95 -5.36
C ALA A 397 5.11 10.73 -5.64
N HIS A 398 4.27 11.75 -5.54
CA HIS A 398 2.85 11.66 -5.92
C HIS A 398 2.65 11.37 -7.42
N TRP A 399 3.50 11.95 -8.27
CA TRP A 399 3.47 11.63 -9.69
C TRP A 399 3.79 10.15 -9.96
N LEU A 400 4.84 9.62 -9.34
CA LEU A 400 5.19 8.19 -9.44
C LEU A 400 4.09 7.29 -8.86
N ASP A 401 3.45 7.68 -7.77
CA ASP A 401 2.30 6.95 -7.21
C ASP A 401 1.14 6.87 -8.21
N ALA A 402 0.92 7.94 -8.99
CA ALA A 402 -0.14 7.99 -10.00
C ALA A 402 0.20 7.17 -11.27
N GLU A 403 1.48 6.94 -11.58
CA GLU A 403 1.94 6.15 -12.72
C GLU A 403 2.37 4.71 -12.33
N ASP A 404 2.21 4.31 -11.07
CA ASP A 404 2.72 3.05 -10.50
C ASP A 404 2.37 1.82 -11.37
N ALA A 405 1.11 1.70 -11.80
CA ALA A 405 0.68 0.57 -12.61
C ALA A 405 1.35 0.53 -14.00
N ALA A 406 1.49 1.69 -14.66
CA ALA A 406 2.16 1.80 -15.96
C ALA A 406 3.66 1.49 -15.84
N ILE A 407 4.31 2.00 -14.80
CA ILE A 407 5.71 1.74 -14.47
C ILE A 407 5.93 0.25 -14.17
N HIS A 408 5.05 -0.39 -13.43
CA HIS A 408 5.13 -1.82 -13.11
C HIS A 408 5.07 -2.69 -14.36
N GLN A 409 4.16 -2.37 -15.29
CA GLN A 409 4.06 -3.06 -16.58
C GLN A 409 5.30 -2.81 -17.44
N ALA A 410 5.79 -1.58 -17.48
CA ALA A 410 7.03 -1.22 -18.18
C ALA A 410 8.24 -2.01 -17.65
N LEU A 411 8.43 -2.06 -16.33
CA LEU A 411 9.49 -2.84 -15.67
C LEU A 411 9.39 -4.34 -16.00
N SER A 412 8.17 -4.90 -15.89
CA SER A 412 7.94 -6.32 -16.18
C SER A 412 8.37 -6.70 -17.59
N TRP A 413 8.02 -5.87 -18.57
CA TRP A 413 8.43 -6.08 -19.97
C TRP A 413 9.92 -5.84 -20.18
N ALA A 414 10.46 -4.75 -19.61
CA ALA A 414 11.86 -4.35 -19.77
C ALA A 414 12.82 -5.41 -19.20
N VAL A 415 12.55 -5.99 -18.04
CA VAL A 415 13.37 -7.06 -17.46
C VAL A 415 13.50 -8.25 -18.40
N ALA A 416 12.47 -8.56 -19.17
CA ALA A 416 12.49 -9.67 -20.11
C ALA A 416 13.22 -9.33 -21.43
N HIS A 417 13.08 -8.09 -21.95
CA HIS A 417 13.43 -7.73 -23.31
C HIS A 417 14.54 -6.67 -23.42
N GLU A 418 14.66 -5.77 -22.43
CA GLU A 418 15.59 -4.63 -22.45
C GLU A 418 16.30 -4.47 -21.10
N PRO A 419 17.25 -5.35 -20.73
CA PRO A 419 17.86 -5.37 -19.39
C PRO A 419 18.49 -4.03 -18.97
N VAL A 420 19.16 -3.33 -19.89
CA VAL A 420 19.78 -2.02 -19.58
C VAL A 420 18.71 -0.96 -19.30
N THR A 421 17.61 -0.94 -20.04
CA THR A 421 16.47 -0.05 -19.79
C THR A 421 15.81 -0.39 -18.43
N ALA A 422 15.66 -1.68 -18.13
CA ALA A 422 15.13 -2.13 -16.84
C ALA A 422 16.03 -1.68 -15.67
N LEU A 423 17.35 -1.76 -15.85
CA LEU A 423 18.32 -1.32 -14.85
C LEU A 423 18.21 0.18 -14.57
N ARG A 424 18.23 1.00 -15.64
CA ARG A 424 18.07 2.46 -15.54
C ARG A 424 16.74 2.84 -14.87
N LEU A 425 15.65 2.22 -15.32
CA LEU A 425 14.31 2.43 -14.74
C LEU A 425 14.29 2.08 -13.26
N SER A 426 14.85 0.93 -12.87
CA SER A 426 14.91 0.50 -11.47
C SER A 426 15.75 1.44 -10.60
N VAL A 427 16.89 1.92 -11.12
CA VAL A 427 17.75 2.89 -10.41
C VAL A 427 17.03 4.22 -10.20
N ALA A 428 16.35 4.74 -11.23
CA ALA A 428 15.60 5.99 -11.12
C ALA A 428 14.43 5.90 -10.10
N LEU A 429 13.83 4.72 -9.94
CA LEU A 429 12.73 4.47 -9.01
C LEU A 429 13.18 4.15 -7.58
N ALA A 430 14.44 3.78 -7.36
CA ALA A 430 14.92 3.33 -6.06
C ALA A 430 14.70 4.36 -4.93
N PRO A 431 14.93 5.67 -5.10
CA PRO A 431 14.61 6.69 -4.10
C PRO A 431 13.12 6.70 -3.74
N TRP A 432 12.23 6.51 -4.70
CA TRP A 432 10.79 6.46 -4.48
C TRP A 432 10.37 5.21 -3.71
N TRP A 433 10.90 4.03 -4.03
CA TRP A 433 10.62 2.82 -3.25
C TRP A 433 11.07 2.96 -1.80
N ARG A 434 12.26 3.56 -1.57
CA ARG A 434 12.72 3.89 -0.22
C ARG A 434 11.72 4.81 0.49
N LEU A 435 11.35 5.91 -0.15
CA LEU A 435 10.44 6.92 0.39
C LEU A 435 9.09 6.33 0.80
N ARG A 436 8.55 5.42 -0.02
CA ARG A 436 7.26 4.75 0.22
C ARG A 436 7.36 3.50 1.10
N GLY A 437 8.55 3.18 1.62
CA GLY A 437 8.80 1.99 2.41
C GLY A 437 8.62 0.67 1.63
N ARG A 438 8.74 0.71 0.30
CA ARG A 438 8.63 -0.45 -0.60
C ARG A 438 9.99 -1.12 -0.85
N SER A 439 10.85 -1.18 0.17
CA SER A 439 12.25 -1.62 0.05
C SER A 439 12.37 -3.05 -0.49
N ALA A 440 11.52 -3.97 -0.05
CA ALA A 440 11.55 -5.36 -0.50
C ALA A 440 11.22 -5.49 -2.00
N ALA A 441 10.16 -4.82 -2.47
CA ALA A 441 9.78 -4.83 -3.89
C ALA A 441 10.84 -4.15 -4.75
N GLY A 442 11.37 -3.00 -4.31
CA GLY A 442 12.45 -2.29 -5.02
C GLY A 442 13.71 -3.13 -5.14
N ARG A 443 14.09 -3.84 -4.08
CA ARG A 443 15.21 -4.77 -4.09
C ARG A 443 15.01 -5.91 -5.09
N ASP A 444 13.82 -6.49 -5.17
CA ASP A 444 13.55 -7.57 -6.13
C ASP A 444 13.66 -7.09 -7.58
N TRP A 445 13.11 -5.92 -7.92
CA TRP A 445 13.23 -5.34 -9.25
C TRP A 445 14.67 -5.01 -9.62
N LEU A 446 15.42 -4.36 -8.73
CA LEU A 446 16.85 -4.05 -8.93
C LEU A 446 17.67 -5.33 -9.12
N ARG A 447 17.44 -6.37 -8.30
CA ARG A 447 18.14 -7.65 -8.40
C ARG A 447 17.88 -8.31 -9.77
N ARG A 448 16.61 -8.42 -10.18
CA ARG A 448 16.22 -9.02 -11.46
C ARG A 448 16.81 -8.26 -12.66
N ALA A 449 16.87 -6.94 -12.59
CA ALA A 449 17.50 -6.12 -13.63
C ALA A 449 19.03 -6.28 -13.62
N ALA A 450 19.68 -6.27 -12.46
CA ALA A 450 21.13 -6.39 -12.30
C ALA A 450 21.68 -7.78 -12.66
N GLU A 451 20.91 -8.87 -12.42
CA GLU A 451 21.30 -10.24 -12.80
C GLU A 451 21.49 -10.43 -14.31
N ARG A 452 20.84 -9.59 -15.14
CA ARG A 452 20.91 -9.64 -16.59
C ARG A 452 21.81 -8.55 -17.19
N SER A 453 22.52 -7.82 -16.34
CA SER A 453 23.39 -6.69 -16.66
C SER A 453 24.74 -6.89 -15.98
N GLY A 454 25.74 -6.07 -16.33
CA GLY A 454 27.08 -6.17 -15.76
C GLY A 454 27.75 -4.81 -15.56
N PRO A 455 28.98 -4.78 -14.99
CA PRO A 455 29.71 -3.54 -14.66
C PRO A 455 29.98 -2.59 -15.83
N ARG A 456 29.75 -3.04 -17.07
CA ARG A 456 29.90 -2.20 -18.27
C ARG A 456 28.61 -1.51 -18.68
N ASP A 457 27.47 -1.93 -18.10
CA ASP A 457 26.18 -1.36 -18.43
C ASP A 457 25.93 -0.10 -17.60
N ASP A 458 25.33 0.89 -18.21
CA ASP A 458 25.01 2.16 -17.57
C ASP A 458 24.02 1.95 -16.41
N GLY A 459 24.37 2.51 -15.23
CA GLY A 459 23.58 2.39 -14.00
C GLY A 459 23.84 1.13 -13.18
N TRP A 460 24.72 0.19 -13.60
CA TRP A 460 24.95 -1.04 -12.83
C TRP A 460 25.54 -0.79 -11.44
N PHE A 461 26.49 0.13 -11.31
CA PHE A 461 27.07 0.50 -10.02
C PHE A 461 26.06 1.21 -9.12
N ALA A 462 25.26 2.12 -9.69
CA ALA A 462 24.15 2.75 -8.97
C ALA A 462 23.10 1.71 -8.51
N ALA A 463 22.82 0.68 -9.30
CA ALA A 463 21.95 -0.43 -8.88
C ALA A 463 22.55 -1.22 -7.72
N GLN A 464 23.87 -1.48 -7.73
CA GLN A 464 24.54 -2.13 -6.58
C GLN A 464 24.47 -1.26 -5.31
N PHE A 465 24.62 0.06 -5.45
CA PHE A 465 24.42 0.98 -4.31
C PHE A 465 23.01 0.85 -3.72
N TRP A 466 21.96 0.92 -4.56
CA TRP A 466 20.58 0.82 -4.09
C TRP A 466 20.23 -0.56 -3.56
N LEU A 467 20.77 -1.64 -4.15
CA LEU A 467 20.65 -2.99 -3.61
C LEU A 467 21.24 -3.07 -2.19
N GLY A 468 22.46 -2.57 -2.01
CA GLY A 468 23.09 -2.50 -0.71
C GLY A 468 22.28 -1.67 0.30
N PHE A 469 21.82 -0.49 -0.11
CA PHE A 469 21.06 0.42 0.73
C PHE A 469 19.70 -0.18 1.17
N LEU A 470 18.91 -0.71 0.23
CA LEU A 470 17.62 -1.32 0.55
C LEU A 470 17.76 -2.62 1.33
N THR A 471 18.89 -3.33 1.19
CA THR A 471 19.22 -4.53 1.97
C THR A 471 19.60 -4.18 3.41
N GLN A 472 20.29 -3.05 3.65
CA GLN A 472 20.54 -2.55 5.01
C GLN A 472 19.24 -2.28 5.79
N VAL A 473 18.20 -1.76 5.11
CA VAL A 473 16.90 -1.50 5.77
C VAL A 473 16.29 -2.77 6.35
N THR A 474 16.53 -3.91 5.71
CA THR A 474 16.07 -5.23 6.21
C THR A 474 17.06 -5.90 7.18
N SER A 475 18.11 -5.17 7.59
CA SER A 475 19.15 -5.62 8.53
C SER A 475 20.02 -6.79 8.05
N ASP A 476 20.04 -7.10 6.75
CA ASP A 476 20.99 -8.06 6.17
C ASP A 476 22.31 -7.35 5.82
N PHE A 477 23.09 -7.06 6.86
CA PHE A 477 24.36 -6.30 6.71
C PHE A 477 25.43 -7.08 5.95
N ALA A 478 25.40 -8.40 5.96
CA ALA A 478 26.35 -9.23 5.22
C ALA A 478 26.14 -9.12 3.70
N ALA A 479 24.90 -9.23 3.25
CA ALA A 479 24.55 -9.05 1.84
C ALA A 479 24.77 -7.59 1.40
N ALA A 480 24.39 -6.60 2.21
CA ALA A 480 24.63 -5.19 1.93
C ALA A 480 26.13 -4.88 1.76
N PHE A 481 26.98 -5.42 2.64
CA PHE A 481 28.45 -5.31 2.52
C PHE A 481 28.97 -5.88 1.19
N GLY A 482 28.40 -7.00 0.74
CA GLY A 482 28.74 -7.60 -0.57
C GLY A 482 28.45 -6.65 -1.73
N HIS A 483 27.26 -6.04 -1.76
CA HIS A 483 26.87 -5.09 -2.81
C HIS A 483 27.79 -3.86 -2.86
N PHE A 484 28.06 -3.24 -1.71
CA PHE A 484 28.97 -2.08 -1.67
C PHE A 484 30.41 -2.47 -2.02
N THR A 485 30.88 -3.66 -1.66
CA THR A 485 32.20 -4.16 -2.00
C THR A 485 32.38 -4.34 -3.51
N MET A 486 31.32 -4.76 -4.23
CA MET A 486 31.33 -4.81 -5.71
C MET A 486 31.59 -3.43 -6.35
N ILE A 487 31.19 -2.34 -5.69
CA ILE A 487 31.49 -0.99 -6.16
C ILE A 487 32.92 -0.59 -5.78
N CYS A 488 33.27 -0.73 -4.50
CA CYS A 488 34.52 -0.18 -3.94
C CYS A 488 35.79 -0.89 -4.41
N ASP A 489 35.69 -2.18 -4.74
CA ASP A 489 36.82 -3.04 -5.11
C ASP A 489 36.70 -3.48 -6.60
N ALA A 490 35.89 -2.78 -7.40
CA ALA A 490 35.74 -3.06 -8.82
C ALA A 490 37.08 -2.87 -9.57
N PRO A 491 37.45 -3.79 -10.47
CA PRO A 491 38.64 -3.65 -11.28
C PRO A 491 38.54 -2.50 -12.29
N ALA A 492 39.70 -1.98 -12.76
CA ALA A 492 39.70 -0.92 -13.75
C ALA A 492 38.95 -1.33 -15.04
N PRO A 493 38.16 -0.41 -15.65
CA PRO A 493 38.12 1.03 -15.42
C PRO A 493 37.40 1.48 -14.11
N GLY A 494 36.76 0.58 -13.35
CA GLY A 494 36.09 0.91 -12.10
C GLY A 494 34.78 1.69 -12.28
N PRO A 495 34.09 2.01 -11.16
CA PRO A 495 32.87 2.79 -11.17
C PRO A 495 33.11 4.26 -11.50
N PRO A 496 32.10 5.00 -11.97
CA PRO A 496 32.13 6.46 -11.99
C PRO A 496 32.50 7.03 -10.61
N PRO A 497 33.23 8.13 -10.52
CA PRO A 497 33.70 8.65 -9.23
C PRO A 497 32.59 8.94 -8.22
N ARG A 498 31.40 9.37 -8.65
CA ARG A 498 30.24 9.57 -7.78
C ARG A 498 29.76 8.25 -7.19
N ASP A 499 29.60 7.21 -8.01
CA ASP A 499 29.15 5.89 -7.55
C ASP A 499 30.16 5.29 -6.54
N LEU A 500 31.47 5.56 -6.73
CA LEU A 500 32.51 5.15 -5.77
C LEU A 500 32.35 5.86 -4.43
N VAL A 501 32.04 7.19 -4.43
CA VAL A 501 31.76 7.94 -3.20
C VAL A 501 30.58 7.33 -2.46
N ASP A 502 29.47 7.11 -3.16
CA ASP A 502 28.25 6.58 -2.61
C ASP A 502 28.46 5.13 -2.09
N GLY A 503 29.18 4.30 -2.85
CA GLY A 503 29.57 2.95 -2.45
C GLY A 503 30.43 2.91 -1.18
N LEU A 504 31.45 3.79 -1.08
CA LEU A 504 32.29 3.91 0.11
C LEU A 504 31.50 4.40 1.33
N ALA A 505 30.63 5.40 1.16
CA ALA A 505 29.76 5.87 2.23
C ALA A 505 28.78 4.78 2.69
N GLY A 506 28.19 4.03 1.75
CA GLY A 506 27.29 2.90 2.05
C GLY A 506 28.01 1.76 2.77
N ARG A 507 29.23 1.39 2.29
CA ARG A 507 30.05 0.36 2.93
C ARG A 507 30.50 0.79 4.33
N SER A 508 30.86 2.04 4.53
CA SER A 508 31.17 2.61 5.84
C SER A 508 30.02 2.41 6.84
N GLY A 509 28.79 2.76 6.45
CA GLY A 509 27.60 2.55 7.29
C GLY A 509 27.36 1.08 7.63
N THR A 510 27.60 0.17 6.69
CA THR A 510 27.47 -1.28 6.91
C THR A 510 28.56 -1.79 7.84
N LEU A 511 29.81 -1.41 7.63
CA LEU A 511 30.95 -1.77 8.49
C LEU A 511 30.74 -1.33 9.93
N ARG A 512 30.17 -0.14 10.14
CA ARG A 512 29.80 0.34 11.48
C ARG A 512 28.77 -0.59 12.14
N ASN A 513 27.69 -0.97 11.43
CA ASN A 513 26.69 -1.89 11.96
C ASN A 513 27.27 -3.28 12.26
N LEU A 514 28.34 -3.67 11.57
CA LEU A 514 29.11 -4.90 11.85
C LEU A 514 30.18 -4.73 12.93
N GLY A 515 30.29 -3.56 13.59
CA GLY A 515 31.28 -3.27 14.64
C GLY A 515 32.71 -3.01 14.14
N ARG A 516 32.94 -2.91 12.83
CA ARG A 516 34.24 -2.71 12.19
C ARG A 516 34.54 -1.20 12.03
N LEU A 517 34.57 -0.47 13.20
CA LEU A 517 34.58 0.98 13.23
C LEU A 517 35.81 1.62 12.55
N ALA A 518 36.98 1.02 12.68
CA ALA A 518 38.20 1.53 12.06
C ALA A 518 38.14 1.48 10.53
N GLU A 519 37.59 0.43 9.96
CA GLU A 519 37.39 0.27 8.53
C GLU A 519 36.28 1.18 8.01
N ALA A 520 35.19 1.33 8.80
CA ALA A 520 34.15 2.28 8.53
C ALA A 520 34.67 3.70 8.38
N ALA A 521 35.47 4.15 9.35
CA ALA A 521 36.11 5.48 9.31
C ALA A 521 37.08 5.64 8.12
N ALA A 522 37.85 4.61 7.78
CA ALA A 522 38.75 4.65 6.63
C ALA A 522 38.00 4.81 5.30
N ASP A 523 36.90 4.06 5.07
CA ASP A 523 36.06 4.22 3.89
C ASP A 523 35.41 5.60 3.83
N ALA A 524 34.90 6.10 4.97
CA ALA A 524 34.28 7.42 5.05
C ALA A 524 35.31 8.55 4.72
N HIS A 525 36.56 8.46 5.19
CA HIS A 525 37.61 9.42 4.82
C HIS A 525 37.91 9.37 3.33
N ARG A 526 38.03 8.18 2.73
CA ARG A 526 38.22 8.05 1.30
C ARG A 526 37.06 8.64 0.49
N ALA A 527 35.83 8.42 0.95
CA ALA A 527 34.63 9.01 0.35
C ALA A 527 34.68 10.54 0.41
N LEU A 528 35.05 11.11 1.58
CA LEU A 528 35.14 12.54 1.79
C LEU A 528 36.17 13.19 0.86
N ASP A 529 37.39 12.62 0.80
CA ASP A 529 38.46 13.14 -0.02
C ASP A 529 38.08 13.13 -1.51
N LEU A 530 37.49 12.04 -1.97
CA LEU A 530 37.04 11.92 -3.36
C LEU A 530 35.87 12.86 -3.66
N ALA A 531 34.87 12.96 -2.76
CA ALA A 531 33.72 13.85 -2.92
C ALA A 531 34.17 15.31 -3.10
N ARG A 532 35.15 15.77 -2.28
CA ARG A 532 35.76 17.11 -2.39
C ARG A 532 36.51 17.28 -3.70
N GLN A 533 37.27 16.26 -4.10
CA GLN A 533 38.05 16.32 -5.35
C GLN A 533 37.15 16.49 -6.58
N ILE A 534 35.98 15.84 -6.61
CA ILE A 534 35.07 15.88 -7.76
C ILE A 534 33.97 16.94 -7.66
N GLY A 535 33.91 17.69 -6.55
CA GLY A 535 32.87 18.69 -6.29
C GLY A 535 31.49 18.07 -6.17
N TYR A 536 31.32 17.04 -5.33
CA TYR A 536 30.06 16.34 -5.07
C TYR A 536 29.54 16.62 -3.65
N PRO A 537 28.74 17.71 -3.44
CA PRO A 537 28.30 18.13 -2.11
C PRO A 537 27.50 17.09 -1.35
N ALA A 538 26.58 16.36 -2.01
CA ALA A 538 25.79 15.33 -1.34
C ALA A 538 26.70 14.19 -0.82
N GLY A 539 27.68 13.75 -1.61
CA GLY A 539 28.67 12.77 -1.19
C GLY A 539 29.56 13.26 -0.06
N GLU A 540 29.94 14.56 -0.03
CA GLU A 540 30.68 15.15 1.08
C GLU A 540 29.88 15.07 2.38
N VAL A 541 28.58 15.47 2.36
CA VAL A 541 27.71 15.39 3.53
C VAL A 541 27.53 13.95 3.98
N LEU A 542 27.29 13.01 3.05
CA LEU A 542 27.16 11.59 3.38
C LEU A 542 28.42 11.05 4.06
N ALA A 543 29.60 11.35 3.55
CA ALA A 543 30.86 10.94 4.15
C ALA A 543 31.07 11.52 5.56
N LEU A 544 30.79 12.83 5.73
CA LEU A 544 30.87 13.50 7.03
C LEU A 544 29.88 12.91 8.06
N MET A 545 28.68 12.55 7.61
CA MET A 545 27.69 11.86 8.44
C MET A 545 28.21 10.48 8.91
N GLN A 546 28.86 9.71 8.00
CA GLN A 546 29.40 8.41 8.39
C GLN A 546 30.55 8.57 9.39
N LEU A 547 31.39 9.58 9.26
CA LEU A 547 32.46 9.91 10.23
C LEU A 547 31.87 10.31 11.59
N SER A 548 30.83 11.15 11.59
CA SER A 548 30.14 11.55 12.83
C SER A 548 29.54 10.34 13.54
N ASN A 549 28.89 9.47 12.78
CA ASN A 549 28.22 8.30 13.34
C ASN A 549 29.23 7.22 13.80
N ALA A 550 30.32 7.01 13.06
CA ALA A 550 31.40 6.12 13.51
C ALA A 550 32.04 6.60 14.82
N ALA A 551 32.20 7.90 15.00
CA ALA A 551 32.67 8.49 16.24
C ALA A 551 31.66 8.33 17.41
N HIS A 552 30.37 8.49 17.14
CA HIS A 552 29.29 8.20 18.11
C HIS A 552 29.33 6.75 18.58
N TYR A 553 29.47 5.78 17.64
CA TYR A 553 29.60 4.37 17.98
C TYR A 553 30.91 4.04 18.73
N ALA A 554 31.95 4.84 18.55
CA ALA A 554 33.19 4.75 19.29
C ALA A 554 33.17 5.47 20.64
N ASP A 555 32.02 5.99 21.08
CA ASP A 555 31.86 6.78 22.33
C ASP A 555 32.76 8.03 22.37
N ASN A 556 32.97 8.66 21.20
CA ASN A 556 33.82 9.84 21.04
C ASN A 556 32.97 11.08 20.64
N ALA A 557 32.24 11.61 21.62
CA ALA A 557 31.32 12.74 21.42
C ALA A 557 31.97 14.00 20.79
N PRO A 558 33.22 14.43 21.20
CA PRO A 558 33.83 15.60 20.57
C PRO A 558 34.11 15.43 19.08
N GLU A 559 34.54 14.26 18.65
CA GLU A 559 34.82 13.96 17.26
C GLU A 559 33.51 13.82 16.45
N ALA A 560 32.46 13.19 17.02
CA ALA A 560 31.14 13.11 16.41
C ALA A 560 30.56 14.52 16.12
N LEU A 561 30.60 15.41 17.09
CA LEU A 561 30.16 16.81 16.94
C LEU A 561 30.97 17.59 15.89
N LYS A 562 32.27 17.43 15.86
CA LYS A 562 33.15 18.07 14.88
C LYS A 562 32.74 17.75 13.45
N TRP A 563 32.51 16.47 13.14
CA TRP A 563 32.09 16.03 11.80
C TRP A 563 30.68 16.49 11.46
N ALA A 564 29.74 16.44 12.41
CA ALA A 564 28.40 16.95 12.23
C ALA A 564 28.38 18.47 11.96
N GLN A 565 29.21 19.25 12.65
CA GLN A 565 29.36 20.72 12.42
C GLN A 565 29.95 21.02 11.04
N LEU A 566 30.91 20.23 10.57
CA LEU A 566 31.43 20.40 9.21
C LEU A 566 30.35 20.13 8.15
N ALA A 567 29.52 19.13 8.34
CA ALA A 567 28.40 18.84 7.42
C ALA A 567 27.33 19.95 7.42
N GLN A 568 27.17 20.68 8.52
CA GLN A 568 26.23 21.83 8.63
C GLN A 568 26.62 23.01 7.72
N GLN A 569 27.86 23.08 7.27
CA GLN A 569 28.32 24.16 6.37
C GLN A 569 27.78 23.98 4.94
N ALA A 570 27.25 22.80 4.60
CA ALA A 570 26.62 22.53 3.30
C ALA A 570 25.24 23.22 3.23
N ASP A 571 24.86 23.64 2.02
CA ASP A 571 23.49 24.13 1.73
C ASP A 571 22.52 22.95 1.65
N LEU A 572 21.99 22.54 2.80
CA LEU A 572 21.09 21.39 2.93
C LEU A 572 19.82 21.50 2.07
N ALA A 573 19.39 22.74 1.74
CA ALA A 573 18.20 22.95 0.92
C ALA A 573 18.41 22.51 -0.54
N ARG A 574 19.66 22.40 -0.98
CA ARG A 574 20.04 21.93 -2.34
C ARG A 574 20.35 20.44 -2.40
N LEU A 575 20.31 19.75 -1.28
CA LEU A 575 20.55 18.30 -1.23
C LEU A 575 19.27 17.51 -1.41
N PRO A 576 19.36 16.23 -1.78
CA PRO A 576 18.22 15.31 -1.72
C PRO A 576 17.58 15.33 -0.33
N GLY A 577 16.24 15.38 -0.27
CA GLY A 577 15.52 15.50 1.01
C GLY A 577 15.91 14.43 2.03
N TRP A 578 16.11 13.18 1.56
CA TRP A 578 16.56 12.08 2.43
C TRP A 578 17.98 12.28 3.00
N VAL A 579 18.89 12.97 2.28
CA VAL A 579 20.22 13.30 2.80
C VAL A 579 20.11 14.31 3.92
N ALA A 580 19.28 15.35 3.74
CA ALA A 580 19.05 16.37 4.76
C ALA A 580 18.41 15.78 6.03
N ARG A 581 17.43 14.86 5.88
CA ARG A 581 16.80 14.16 7.01
C ARG A 581 17.79 13.27 7.75
N ARG A 582 18.60 12.49 7.04
CA ARG A 582 19.67 11.68 7.63
C ARG A 582 20.72 12.52 8.36
N TYR A 583 21.12 13.63 7.77
CA TYR A 583 22.01 14.58 8.42
C TYR A 583 21.43 15.03 9.76
N THR A 584 20.16 15.42 9.79
CA THR A 584 19.50 15.89 11.01
C THR A 584 19.53 14.86 12.14
N LEU A 585 19.31 13.58 11.81
CA LEU A 585 19.39 12.47 12.77
C LEU A 585 20.79 12.40 13.43
N TYR A 586 21.84 12.34 12.62
CA TYR A 586 23.20 12.20 13.16
C TYR A 586 23.69 13.46 13.89
N TRP A 587 23.27 14.63 13.40
CA TRP A 587 23.54 15.89 14.11
C TRP A 587 22.84 15.90 15.47
N ALA A 588 21.60 15.45 15.56
CA ALA A 588 20.85 15.39 16.80
C ALA A 588 21.46 14.41 17.81
N LEU A 589 21.95 13.28 17.37
CA LEU A 589 22.69 12.33 18.21
C LEU A 589 24.00 12.96 18.73
N ALA A 590 24.80 13.59 17.85
CA ALA A 590 26.03 14.25 18.25
C ALA A 590 25.79 15.40 19.26
N MET A 591 24.68 16.15 19.11
CA MET A 591 24.26 17.18 20.06
C MET A 591 23.85 16.57 21.40
N ASN A 592 23.16 15.43 21.39
CA ASN A 592 22.81 14.72 22.62
C ASN A 592 24.07 14.23 23.38
N ASP A 593 25.07 13.71 22.67
CA ASP A 593 26.33 13.22 23.25
C ASP A 593 27.12 14.28 23.99
N VAL A 594 26.98 15.54 23.59
CA VAL A 594 27.61 16.69 24.26
C VAL A 594 26.69 17.43 25.25
N GLY A 595 25.54 16.80 25.62
CA GLY A 595 24.63 17.35 26.60
C GLY A 595 23.71 18.46 26.09
N GLN A 596 23.62 18.66 24.77
CA GLN A 596 22.74 19.65 24.12
C GLN A 596 21.52 18.96 23.44
N GLY A 597 21.00 17.90 24.01
CA GLY A 597 19.94 17.07 23.45
C GLY A 597 18.66 17.84 23.11
N ALA A 598 18.32 18.90 23.85
CA ALA A 598 17.14 19.73 23.55
C ALA A 598 17.19 20.37 22.15
N LEU A 599 18.37 20.81 21.68
CA LEU A 599 18.54 21.34 20.32
C LEU A 599 18.41 20.23 19.27
N GLY A 600 18.96 19.05 19.55
CA GLY A 600 18.80 17.87 18.68
C GLY A 600 17.34 17.46 18.53
N GLN A 601 16.61 17.39 19.64
CA GLN A 601 15.20 17.04 19.66
C GLN A 601 14.35 18.05 18.85
N GLN A 602 14.60 19.35 19.02
CA GLN A 602 13.90 20.38 18.26
C GLN A 602 14.14 20.22 16.75
N SER A 603 15.40 20.00 16.35
CA SER A 603 15.72 19.81 14.93
C SER A 603 15.04 18.56 14.32
N CYS A 604 14.95 17.47 15.08
CA CYS A 604 14.19 16.28 14.64
C CYS A 604 12.70 16.58 14.51
N THR A 605 12.12 17.37 15.43
CA THR A 605 10.71 17.78 15.39
C THR A 605 10.41 18.65 14.17
N ASP A 606 11.28 19.59 13.85
CA ASP A 606 11.13 20.46 12.68
C ASP A 606 11.26 19.65 11.38
N MET A 607 12.20 18.71 11.33
CA MET A 607 12.42 17.83 10.17
C MET A 607 11.29 16.82 9.96
N LEU A 608 10.60 16.43 11.03
CA LEU A 608 9.46 15.49 10.96
C LEU A 608 8.33 16.05 10.06
N THR A 609 8.04 17.34 10.14
CA THR A 609 7.06 18.00 9.26
C THR A 609 7.43 17.83 7.78
N THR A 610 8.71 17.93 7.45
CA THR A 610 9.21 17.72 6.07
C THR A 610 9.07 16.26 5.63
N ALA A 611 9.39 15.31 6.52
CA ALA A 611 9.24 13.88 6.26
C ALA A 611 7.77 13.47 6.08
N GLU A 612 6.86 14.06 6.86
CA GLU A 612 5.42 13.85 6.74
C GLU A 612 4.89 14.39 5.41
N ALA A 613 5.28 15.60 5.02
CA ALA A 613 4.89 16.20 3.74
C ALA A 613 5.38 15.38 2.53
N ALA A 614 6.58 14.82 2.60
CA ALA A 614 7.12 13.93 1.58
C ALA A 614 6.48 12.52 1.59
N GLY A 615 5.84 12.13 2.69
CA GLY A 615 5.33 10.79 2.93
C GLY A 615 6.44 9.74 3.10
N ASP A 616 7.59 10.15 3.64
CA ASP A 616 8.74 9.27 3.92
C ASP A 616 8.53 8.51 5.23
N LEU A 617 8.03 7.29 5.12
CA LEU A 617 7.69 6.48 6.28
C LEU A 617 8.93 6.00 7.06
N GLY A 618 10.05 5.76 6.36
CA GLY A 618 11.29 5.31 6.98
C GLY A 618 11.93 6.42 7.83
N ASP A 619 12.12 7.60 7.25
CA ASP A 619 12.72 8.73 7.97
C ASP A 619 11.79 9.27 9.07
N GLN A 620 10.44 9.17 8.91
CA GLN A 620 9.51 9.45 10.02
C GLN A 620 9.74 8.50 11.21
N ALA A 621 9.90 7.20 10.95
CA ALA A 621 10.19 6.22 12.01
C ALA A 621 11.50 6.55 12.73
N ASP A 622 12.55 6.85 11.96
CA ASP A 622 13.88 7.19 12.48
C ASP A 622 13.85 8.50 13.30
N LEU A 623 13.15 9.53 12.83
CA LEU A 623 13.01 10.79 13.54
C LEU A 623 12.22 10.65 14.84
N HIS A 624 11.09 9.95 14.82
CA HIS A 624 10.31 9.68 16.03
C HIS A 624 11.12 8.91 17.08
N GLU A 625 11.86 7.88 16.64
CA GLU A 625 12.72 7.11 17.55
C GLU A 625 13.85 7.95 18.13
N THR A 626 14.54 8.76 17.32
CA THR A 626 15.61 9.66 17.79
C THR A 626 15.09 10.68 18.80
N ILE A 627 13.89 11.25 18.59
CA ILE A 627 13.22 12.12 19.57
C ILE A 627 13.03 11.38 20.90
N VAL A 628 12.56 10.13 20.86
CA VAL A 628 12.37 9.28 22.05
C VAL A 628 13.71 9.01 22.74
N TYR A 629 14.72 8.61 21.97
CA TYR A 629 16.07 8.33 22.49
C TYR A 629 16.63 9.54 23.25
N ILE A 630 16.59 10.73 22.64
CA ILE A 630 17.08 11.97 23.26
C ILE A 630 16.26 12.35 24.50
N ALA A 631 14.93 12.28 24.42
CA ALA A 631 14.04 12.63 25.53
C ALA A 631 14.30 11.76 26.76
N LEU A 632 14.47 10.46 26.55
CA LEU A 632 14.82 9.52 27.63
C LEU A 632 16.23 9.76 28.20
N HIS A 633 17.19 10.23 27.39
CA HIS A 633 18.53 10.61 27.86
C HIS A 633 18.52 11.88 28.71
N THR A 634 17.66 12.86 28.36
CA THR A 634 17.54 14.12 29.10
C THR A 634 16.55 14.04 30.28
N GLY A 635 15.94 12.86 30.51
CA GLY A 635 14.97 12.63 31.58
C GLY A 635 13.59 13.24 31.33
N GLN A 636 13.30 13.65 30.11
CA GLN A 636 11.98 14.15 29.69
C GLN A 636 11.10 12.97 29.29
N ILE A 637 10.08 12.66 30.09
CA ILE A 637 9.21 11.49 29.85
C ILE A 637 7.92 11.89 29.12
N ALA A 638 7.46 13.14 29.31
CA ALA A 638 6.16 13.58 28.77
C ALA A 638 6.14 13.56 27.24
N GLY A 639 5.14 12.90 26.64
CA GLY A 639 4.95 12.75 25.21
C GLY A 639 5.81 11.67 24.53
N VAL A 640 6.75 11.06 25.25
CA VAL A 640 7.62 9.99 24.73
C VAL A 640 6.82 8.82 24.21
N GLY A 641 5.75 8.42 24.92
CA GLY A 641 4.91 7.29 24.55
C GLY A 641 4.23 7.46 23.19
N GLU A 642 3.80 8.68 22.84
CA GLU A 642 3.18 8.96 21.54
C GLU A 642 4.20 8.80 20.39
N HIS A 643 5.40 9.41 20.53
CA HIS A 643 6.46 9.29 19.54
C HIS A 643 6.92 7.83 19.39
N LEU A 644 7.12 7.13 20.51
CA LEU A 644 7.53 5.72 20.50
C LEU A 644 6.49 4.83 19.81
N HIS A 645 5.22 5.04 20.08
CA HIS A 645 4.15 4.30 19.41
C HIS A 645 4.16 4.53 17.90
N LYS A 646 4.30 5.79 17.45
CA LYS A 646 4.42 6.14 16.03
C LYS A 646 5.67 5.48 15.39
N ALA A 647 6.83 5.54 16.07
CA ALA A 647 8.06 4.91 15.60
C ALA A 647 7.88 3.41 15.39
N ILE A 648 7.29 2.69 16.35
CA ILE A 648 7.03 1.25 16.24
C ILE A 648 6.08 0.94 15.08
N VAL A 649 4.96 1.66 14.97
CA VAL A 649 3.98 1.44 13.89
C VAL A 649 4.60 1.68 12.51
N LEU A 650 5.41 2.73 12.35
CA LEU A 650 6.09 3.04 11.10
C LEU A 650 7.20 2.03 10.80
N ALA A 651 7.96 1.60 11.80
CA ALA A 651 9.01 0.59 11.63
C ALA A 651 8.43 -0.78 11.24
N LEU A 652 7.27 -1.16 11.79
CA LEU A 652 6.51 -2.35 11.35
C LEU A 652 6.05 -2.21 9.90
N ARG A 653 5.57 -1.02 9.50
CA ARG A 653 5.12 -0.76 8.13
C ARG A 653 6.25 -0.76 7.11
N THR A 654 7.45 -0.35 7.50
CA THR A 654 8.64 -0.29 6.63
C THR A 654 9.51 -1.54 6.74
N SER A 655 9.10 -2.54 7.51
CA SER A 655 9.84 -3.79 7.76
C SER A 655 11.30 -3.54 8.11
N ASN A 656 11.54 -2.64 9.09
CA ASN A 656 12.87 -2.26 9.55
C ASN A 656 13.18 -2.92 10.92
N PRO A 657 13.82 -4.13 10.94
CA PRO A 657 14.06 -4.87 12.17
C PRO A 657 14.97 -4.12 13.16
N LEU A 658 16.03 -3.45 12.66
CA LEU A 658 16.93 -2.70 13.51
C LEU A 658 16.18 -1.60 14.27
N ARG A 659 15.34 -0.82 13.57
CA ARG A 659 14.54 0.23 14.20
C ARG A 659 13.53 -0.31 15.22
N LEU A 660 12.94 -1.46 14.95
CA LEU A 660 12.08 -2.13 15.93
C LEU A 660 12.86 -2.52 17.19
N ILE A 661 14.07 -3.04 17.03
CA ILE A 661 14.94 -3.44 18.15
C ILE A 661 15.31 -2.21 18.99
N ASP A 662 15.70 -1.08 18.37
CA ASP A 662 15.98 0.17 19.07
C ASP A 662 14.75 0.67 19.84
N CYS A 663 13.55 0.55 19.26
CA CYS A 663 12.30 0.88 19.94
C CYS A 663 12.03 -0.03 21.16
N LEU A 664 12.46 -1.31 21.17
CA LEU A 664 12.32 -2.18 22.34
C LEU A 664 13.17 -1.66 23.51
N ASP A 665 14.43 -1.27 23.26
CA ASP A 665 15.30 -0.69 24.27
C ASP A 665 14.73 0.61 24.85
N ASN A 666 14.31 1.52 23.98
CA ASN A 666 13.69 2.77 24.38
C ASN A 666 12.38 2.56 25.18
N CYS A 667 11.55 1.58 24.78
CA CYS A 667 10.34 1.25 25.51
C CYS A 667 10.64 0.66 26.90
N ALA A 668 11.70 -0.16 27.01
CA ALA A 668 12.14 -0.69 28.29
C ALA A 668 12.61 0.43 29.24
N HIS A 669 13.35 1.42 28.73
CA HIS A 669 13.74 2.60 29.50
C HIS A 669 12.52 3.42 29.95
N LEU A 670 11.52 3.60 29.09
CA LEU A 670 10.26 4.27 29.45
C LEU A 670 9.50 3.49 30.55
N CYS A 671 9.43 2.17 30.44
CA CYS A 671 8.82 1.31 31.45
C CYS A 671 9.55 1.41 32.79
N ALA A 672 10.90 1.41 32.77
CA ALA A 672 11.71 1.55 33.97
C ALA A 672 11.52 2.93 34.62
N ALA A 673 11.50 4.03 33.83
CA ALA A 673 11.27 5.38 34.32
C ALA A 673 9.87 5.57 34.95
N THR A 674 8.88 4.77 34.53
CA THR A 674 7.50 4.79 35.05
C THR A 674 7.23 3.68 36.08
N GLY A 675 8.26 2.96 36.56
CA GLY A 675 8.15 1.93 37.58
C GLY A 675 7.54 0.60 37.15
N ARG A 676 7.37 0.39 35.82
CA ARG A 676 6.86 -0.86 35.22
C ARG A 676 8.00 -1.85 35.03
N TRP A 677 8.51 -2.38 36.16
CA TRP A 677 9.75 -3.13 36.21
C TRP A 677 9.73 -4.46 35.44
N ALA A 678 8.59 -5.18 35.48
CA ALA A 678 8.47 -6.47 34.80
C ALA A 678 8.45 -6.31 33.29
N GLU A 679 7.76 -5.28 32.80
CA GLU A 679 7.72 -4.91 31.40
C GLU A 679 9.09 -4.45 30.90
N ALA A 680 9.81 -3.66 31.69
CA ALA A 680 11.16 -3.21 31.37
C ALA A 680 12.12 -4.38 31.18
N ILE A 681 12.17 -5.33 32.14
CA ILE A 681 13.03 -6.52 32.02
C ILE A 681 12.63 -7.38 30.82
N THR A 682 11.32 -7.56 30.58
CA THR A 682 10.83 -8.35 29.43
C THR A 682 11.28 -7.74 28.10
N LEU A 683 11.20 -6.40 27.96
CA LEU A 683 11.59 -5.69 26.75
C LEU A 683 13.11 -5.69 26.56
N TRP A 684 13.91 -5.49 27.61
CA TRP A 684 15.38 -5.59 27.50
C TRP A 684 15.84 -6.99 27.11
N ALA A 685 15.21 -8.05 27.66
CA ALA A 685 15.52 -9.41 27.27
C ALA A 685 15.13 -9.71 25.80
N ALA A 686 13.99 -9.15 25.33
CA ALA A 686 13.60 -9.23 23.93
C ALA A 686 14.57 -8.46 23.03
N PHE A 687 14.95 -7.24 23.41
CA PHE A 687 15.98 -6.45 22.73
C PHE A 687 17.27 -7.24 22.56
N GLN A 688 17.84 -7.75 23.66
CA GLN A 688 19.10 -8.49 23.64
C GLN A 688 19.05 -9.72 22.71
N ALA A 689 18.00 -10.53 22.84
CA ALA A 689 17.84 -11.73 22.03
C ALA A 689 17.68 -11.42 20.52
N ARG A 690 17.05 -10.30 20.17
CA ARG A 690 16.86 -9.89 18.75
C ARG A 690 18.08 -9.17 18.21
N ASN A 691 18.77 -8.35 19.02
CA ASN A 691 20.00 -7.68 18.63
C ASN A 691 21.12 -8.69 18.36
N ASP A 692 21.28 -9.70 19.23
CA ASP A 692 22.22 -10.80 19.03
C ASP A 692 21.93 -11.57 17.73
N ALA A 693 20.66 -11.75 17.38
CA ALA A 693 20.25 -12.48 16.18
C ALA A 693 20.63 -11.74 14.88
N ILE A 694 20.62 -10.40 14.86
CA ILE A 694 21.06 -9.60 13.69
C ILE A 694 22.55 -9.26 13.71
N GLY A 695 23.25 -9.58 14.82
CA GLY A 695 24.70 -9.43 14.96
C GLY A 695 25.19 -7.97 15.00
N VAL A 696 24.36 -7.03 15.44
CA VAL A 696 24.75 -5.62 15.63
C VAL A 696 25.35 -5.45 17.03
N PRO A 697 26.58 -4.92 17.16
CA PRO A 697 27.16 -4.65 18.48
C PRO A 697 26.38 -3.60 19.23
N ASP A 698 26.21 -3.83 20.52
CA ASP A 698 25.60 -2.84 21.40
C ASP A 698 26.51 -1.62 21.61
N LEU A 699 25.92 -0.45 21.75
CA LEU A 699 26.68 0.77 22.01
C LEU A 699 27.19 0.78 23.47
N PRO A 700 28.48 1.06 23.73
CA PRO A 700 29.01 1.09 25.10
C PRO A 700 28.26 2.06 26.02
N GLN A 701 27.81 3.21 25.51
CA GLN A 701 27.01 4.17 26.27
C GLN A 701 25.63 3.62 26.64
N ASP A 702 24.94 2.90 25.72
CA ASP A 702 23.60 2.35 25.96
C ASP A 702 23.67 1.14 26.90
N GLU A 703 24.70 0.32 26.79
CA GLU A 703 24.95 -0.76 27.75
C GLU A 703 25.13 -0.19 29.18
N ARG A 704 25.98 0.87 29.34
CA ARG A 704 26.14 1.54 30.65
C ARG A 704 24.82 2.13 31.16
N ARG A 705 24.02 2.72 30.27
CA ARG A 705 22.75 3.33 30.61
C ARG A 705 21.74 2.32 31.13
N ARG A 706 21.73 1.09 30.61
CA ARG A 706 20.83 0.03 31.04
C ARG A 706 21.17 -0.57 32.41
N GLN A 707 22.42 -0.56 32.82
CA GLN A 707 22.90 -1.27 34.02
C GLN A 707 22.13 -0.87 35.29
N GLU A 708 22.03 0.43 35.58
CA GLU A 708 21.40 0.91 36.81
C GLU A 708 19.87 0.71 36.82
N PRO A 709 19.11 1.03 35.77
CA PRO A 709 17.68 0.74 35.71
C PRO A 709 17.37 -0.76 35.80
N LEU A 710 18.16 -1.62 35.13
CA LEU A 710 18.00 -3.07 35.17
C LEU A 710 18.25 -3.63 36.60
N ARG A 711 19.29 -3.12 37.27
CA ARG A 711 19.57 -3.47 38.67
C ARG A 711 18.40 -3.07 39.59
N LYS A 712 17.86 -1.87 39.45
CA LYS A 712 16.69 -1.40 40.20
C LYS A 712 15.46 -2.27 39.95
N ALA A 713 15.19 -2.60 38.67
CA ALA A 713 14.06 -3.44 38.30
C ALA A 713 14.18 -4.85 38.91
N THR A 714 15.36 -5.45 38.87
CA THR A 714 15.63 -6.77 39.47
C THR A 714 15.44 -6.75 40.97
N GLN A 715 15.92 -5.69 41.67
CA GLN A 715 15.70 -5.54 43.13
C GLN A 715 14.23 -5.36 43.50
N ALA A 716 13.48 -4.55 42.72
CA ALA A 716 12.06 -4.29 42.97
C ALA A 716 11.18 -5.54 42.78
N LEU A 717 11.51 -6.38 41.78
CA LEU A 717 10.72 -7.61 41.51
C LEU A 717 11.15 -8.79 42.34
N GLY A 718 12.40 -8.86 42.77
CA GLY A 718 13.05 -10.04 43.33
C GLY A 718 13.46 -11.05 42.26
N ALA A 719 14.48 -11.86 42.57
CA ALA A 719 15.16 -12.71 41.59
C ALA A 719 14.25 -13.66 40.79
N GLY A 720 13.25 -14.25 41.42
CA GLY A 720 12.37 -15.22 40.76
C GLY A 720 11.49 -14.58 39.66
N ARG A 721 10.88 -13.41 39.97
CA ARG A 721 10.05 -12.68 39.01
C ARG A 721 10.87 -12.01 37.92
N ALA A 722 12.04 -11.50 38.25
CA ALA A 722 12.97 -10.94 37.29
C ALA A 722 13.38 -11.99 36.24
N ARG A 723 13.80 -13.19 36.70
CA ARG A 723 14.15 -14.31 35.82
C ARG A 723 12.99 -14.74 34.91
N ALA A 724 11.76 -14.81 35.43
CA ALA A 724 10.59 -15.13 34.61
C ALA A 724 10.31 -14.04 33.55
N ALA A 725 10.60 -12.77 33.86
CA ALA A 725 10.47 -11.67 32.89
C ALA A 725 11.54 -11.77 31.78
N GLU A 726 12.77 -12.12 32.14
CA GLU A 726 13.87 -12.35 31.18
C GLU A 726 13.56 -13.52 30.23
N GLU A 727 13.14 -14.66 30.76
CA GLU A 727 12.79 -15.84 29.96
C GLU A 727 11.65 -15.54 28.97
N ARG A 728 10.66 -14.76 29.38
CA ARG A 728 9.57 -14.31 28.50
C ARG A 728 10.08 -13.46 27.35
N GLY A 729 10.85 -12.42 27.66
CA GLY A 729 11.37 -11.50 26.64
C GLY A 729 12.24 -12.22 25.63
N ALA A 730 13.17 -13.06 26.08
CA ALA A 730 14.07 -13.82 25.23
C ALA A 730 13.36 -14.76 24.23
N THR A 731 12.15 -15.22 24.55
CA THR A 731 11.37 -16.13 23.70
C THR A 731 10.37 -15.43 22.77
N MET A 732 10.18 -14.10 22.88
CA MET A 732 9.29 -13.35 22.01
C MET A 732 9.85 -13.25 20.58
N THR A 733 8.98 -13.36 19.57
CA THR A 733 9.35 -12.93 18.22
C THR A 733 9.45 -11.39 18.16
N LEU A 734 10.14 -10.85 17.16
CA LEU A 734 10.28 -9.39 17.02
C LEU A 734 8.91 -8.70 16.92
N GLU A 735 7.97 -9.28 16.17
CA GLU A 735 6.63 -8.72 16.02
C GLU A 735 5.85 -8.72 17.34
N THR A 736 5.92 -9.83 18.10
CA THR A 736 5.25 -9.92 19.41
C THR A 736 5.85 -8.92 20.41
N ALA A 737 7.17 -8.74 20.38
CA ALA A 737 7.86 -7.78 21.23
C ALA A 737 7.50 -6.33 20.84
N ALA A 738 7.46 -6.03 19.53
CA ALA A 738 7.06 -4.73 19.02
C ALA A 738 5.60 -4.39 19.34
N GLU A 739 4.67 -5.35 19.21
CA GLU A 739 3.29 -5.16 19.64
C GLU A 739 3.18 -4.90 21.16
N PHE A 740 3.95 -5.65 21.93
CA PHE A 740 3.99 -5.45 23.38
C PHE A 740 4.54 -4.06 23.71
N ALA A 741 5.61 -3.62 23.07
CA ALA A 741 6.19 -2.28 23.22
C ALA A 741 5.20 -1.18 22.81
N ALA A 742 4.53 -1.32 21.66
CA ALA A 742 3.53 -0.35 21.19
C ALA A 742 2.36 -0.17 22.18
N MET A 743 1.97 -1.25 22.83
CA MET A 743 0.94 -1.22 23.87
C MET A 743 1.45 -0.53 25.15
N GLN A 744 2.71 -0.77 25.54
CA GLN A 744 3.30 -0.10 26.71
C GLN A 744 3.48 1.41 26.48
N ALA A 745 3.82 1.81 25.25
CA ALA A 745 3.96 3.21 24.87
C ALA A 745 2.63 4.00 25.01
N GLN A 746 1.50 3.40 24.69
CA GLN A 746 0.18 4.04 24.82
C GLN A 746 -0.28 4.27 26.26
N HIS A 747 0.31 3.57 27.24
CA HIS A 747 -0.11 3.68 28.64
C HIS A 747 0.39 4.93 29.36
N GLU A 748 1.26 5.70 28.78
CA GLU A 748 1.67 6.99 29.32
C GLU A 748 0.53 8.03 29.26
N THR A 749 -0.39 7.88 28.30
CA THR A 749 -1.46 8.86 28.02
C THR A 749 -2.83 8.50 28.59
N ALA A 750 -3.02 7.27 29.09
CA ALA A 750 -4.30 6.83 29.66
C ALA A 750 -4.22 6.66 31.17
N PRO A 751 -5.13 7.27 31.96
CA PRO A 751 -5.28 6.89 33.36
C PRO A 751 -5.67 5.40 33.39
N VAL A 752 -4.93 4.61 34.20
CA VAL A 752 -5.19 3.18 34.40
C VAL A 752 -6.66 2.99 34.72
N PRO A 753 -7.46 2.31 33.88
CA PRO A 753 -8.81 1.92 34.27
C PRO A 753 -8.64 0.95 35.45
N ALA A 754 -9.26 1.25 36.55
CA ALA A 754 -9.37 0.32 37.67
C ALA A 754 -9.91 -1.01 37.12
N PRO A 755 -9.41 -2.19 37.60
CA PRO A 755 -9.88 -3.47 37.13
C PRO A 755 -11.39 -3.59 37.36
N GLN A 756 -12.15 -3.67 36.28
CA GLN A 756 -13.60 -3.82 36.36
C GLN A 756 -13.93 -5.29 36.63
N GLY A 757 -14.24 -5.60 37.90
CA GLY A 757 -14.96 -6.80 38.32
C GLY A 757 -14.16 -8.10 38.46
N PRO A 758 -14.65 -9.06 39.23
CA PRO A 758 -13.97 -10.31 39.54
C PRO A 758 -14.24 -11.34 38.43
N TRP A 759 -13.57 -11.24 37.28
CA TRP A 759 -13.51 -12.38 36.38
C TRP A 759 -12.35 -13.28 36.80
N GLN A 760 -12.67 -14.54 37.12
CA GLN A 760 -11.65 -15.52 37.51
C GLN A 760 -11.33 -16.44 36.34
N LEU A 761 -10.04 -16.48 35.97
CA LEU A 761 -9.54 -17.50 35.04
C LEU A 761 -9.58 -18.87 35.73
N THR A 762 -10.08 -19.89 35.04
CA THR A 762 -9.99 -21.27 35.47
C THR A 762 -8.50 -21.72 35.49
N PRO A 763 -8.14 -22.79 36.23
CA PRO A 763 -6.75 -23.30 36.24
C PRO A 763 -6.21 -23.55 34.84
N ARG A 764 -7.04 -24.05 33.93
CA ARG A 764 -6.64 -24.32 32.52
C ARG A 764 -6.47 -23.05 31.71
N GLU A 765 -7.27 -22.03 31.97
CA GLU A 765 -7.14 -20.73 31.33
C GLU A 765 -5.88 -19.99 31.84
N ARG A 766 -5.54 -20.11 33.11
CA ARG A 766 -4.29 -19.58 33.66
C ARG A 766 -3.07 -20.23 33.02
N GLU A 767 -3.07 -21.57 32.89
CA GLU A 767 -2.02 -22.31 32.23
C GLU A 767 -1.81 -21.87 30.78
N LEU A 768 -2.92 -21.64 30.05
CA LEU A 768 -2.88 -21.13 28.68
C LEU A 768 -2.31 -19.70 28.61
N VAL A 769 -2.80 -18.80 29.46
CA VAL A 769 -2.30 -17.41 29.52
C VAL A 769 -0.82 -17.38 29.90
N THR A 770 -0.37 -18.27 30.78
CA THR A 770 1.06 -18.45 31.14
C THR A 770 1.89 -18.87 29.93
N LEU A 771 1.41 -19.82 29.11
CA LEU A 771 2.12 -20.27 27.91
C LEU A 771 2.14 -19.21 26.81
N VAL A 772 1.06 -18.43 26.69
CA VAL A 772 1.02 -17.25 25.79
C VAL A 772 2.05 -16.22 26.24
N ALA A 773 2.14 -15.94 27.52
CA ALA A 773 3.11 -15.01 28.07
C ALA A 773 4.57 -15.47 27.91
N ARG A 774 4.78 -16.77 27.86
CA ARG A 774 6.11 -17.37 27.54
C ARG A 774 6.42 -17.40 26.04
N GLY A 775 5.67 -16.68 25.22
CA GLY A 775 5.91 -16.55 23.78
C GLY A 775 5.58 -17.80 22.95
N ARG A 776 4.88 -18.81 23.50
CA ARG A 776 4.56 -20.04 22.79
C ARG A 776 3.49 -19.80 21.73
N THR A 777 3.70 -20.30 20.52
CA THR A 777 2.67 -20.29 19.46
C THR A 777 1.52 -21.26 19.80
N ASP A 778 0.35 -21.07 19.18
CA ASP A 778 -0.80 -21.95 19.40
C ASP A 778 -0.46 -23.43 19.11
N ALA A 779 0.39 -23.70 18.11
CA ALA A 779 0.86 -25.02 17.80
C ALA A 779 1.75 -25.61 18.92
N GLN A 780 2.66 -24.82 19.47
CA GLN A 780 3.51 -25.22 20.59
C GLN A 780 2.69 -25.45 21.88
N ILE A 781 1.70 -24.57 22.12
CA ILE A 781 0.76 -24.72 23.23
C ILE A 781 -0.06 -26.01 23.06
N ALA A 782 -0.56 -26.27 21.86
CA ALA A 782 -1.31 -27.48 21.52
C ALA A 782 -0.51 -28.74 21.83
N THR A 783 0.76 -28.78 21.37
CA THR A 783 1.69 -29.88 21.65
C THR A 783 1.95 -30.04 23.13
N GLN A 784 2.25 -28.94 23.83
CA GLN A 784 2.63 -28.98 25.26
C GLN A 784 1.45 -29.38 26.16
N LEU A 785 0.23 -29.01 25.76
CA LEU A 785 -0.99 -29.30 26.54
C LEU A 785 -1.72 -30.56 26.07
N TYR A 786 -1.19 -31.26 25.06
CA TYR A 786 -1.76 -32.46 24.43
C TYR A 786 -3.20 -32.24 23.94
N ILE A 787 -3.49 -31.08 23.31
CA ILE A 787 -4.79 -30.72 22.75
C ILE A 787 -4.62 -30.24 21.29
N SER A 788 -5.73 -30.13 20.58
CA SER A 788 -5.68 -29.61 19.21
C SER A 788 -5.44 -28.08 19.18
N VAL A 789 -4.83 -27.56 18.14
CA VAL A 789 -4.70 -26.10 17.90
C VAL A 789 -6.06 -25.41 17.96
N ARG A 790 -7.10 -26.05 17.43
CA ARG A 790 -8.48 -25.56 17.50
C ARG A 790 -8.97 -25.41 18.93
N THR A 791 -8.61 -26.37 19.80
CA THR A 791 -8.96 -26.33 21.23
C THR A 791 -8.23 -25.19 21.94
N VAL A 792 -6.95 -24.96 21.62
CA VAL A 792 -6.18 -23.81 22.14
C VAL A 792 -6.87 -22.50 21.79
N ARG A 793 -7.23 -22.31 20.51
CA ARG A 793 -7.95 -21.10 20.05
C ARG A 793 -9.29 -20.90 20.76
N SER A 794 -10.09 -21.96 20.88
CA SER A 794 -11.37 -21.90 21.60
C SER A 794 -11.23 -21.49 23.06
N HIS A 795 -10.15 -21.93 23.74
CA HIS A 795 -9.86 -21.48 25.09
C HIS A 795 -9.38 -20.02 25.14
N LEU A 796 -8.54 -19.61 24.22
CA LEU A 796 -8.09 -18.22 24.11
C LEU A 796 -9.26 -17.28 23.82
N ASP A 797 -10.21 -17.67 22.99
CA ASP A 797 -11.44 -16.88 22.73
C ASP A 797 -12.29 -16.73 23.98
N ARG A 798 -12.50 -17.81 24.75
CA ARG A 798 -13.19 -17.71 26.03
C ARG A 798 -12.47 -16.82 27.05
N ILE A 799 -11.15 -16.83 27.07
CA ILE A 799 -10.35 -15.94 27.91
C ILE A 799 -10.56 -14.49 27.47
N ARG A 800 -10.55 -14.25 26.15
CA ARG A 800 -10.82 -12.93 25.55
C ARG A 800 -12.23 -12.42 25.90
N ASP A 801 -13.24 -13.27 25.79
CA ASP A 801 -14.62 -12.96 26.14
C ASP A 801 -14.79 -12.61 27.63
N LYS A 802 -14.11 -13.35 28.51
CA LYS A 802 -14.13 -13.13 29.95
C LYS A 802 -13.35 -11.88 30.37
N SER A 803 -12.21 -11.63 29.76
CA SER A 803 -11.30 -10.56 30.17
C SER A 803 -11.51 -9.25 29.41
N GLY A 804 -12.25 -9.28 28.29
CA GLY A 804 -12.37 -8.15 27.37
C GLY A 804 -11.09 -7.86 26.58
N LEU A 805 -10.03 -8.64 26.81
CA LEU A 805 -8.73 -8.48 26.17
C LEU A 805 -8.72 -9.23 24.84
N ARG A 806 -8.37 -8.58 23.75
CA ARG A 806 -8.47 -9.19 22.40
C ARG A 806 -7.12 -9.59 21.82
N ARG A 807 -6.02 -8.95 22.24
CA ARG A 807 -4.68 -9.12 21.68
C ARG A 807 -3.82 -10.08 22.50
N ARG A 808 -2.92 -10.82 21.85
CA ARG A 808 -1.98 -11.75 22.49
C ARG A 808 -1.07 -11.02 23.50
N ALA A 809 -0.60 -9.84 23.15
CA ALA A 809 0.18 -8.98 24.03
C ALA A 809 -0.59 -8.51 25.28
N GLU A 810 -1.91 -8.32 25.16
CA GLU A 810 -2.76 -7.99 26.32
C GLU A 810 -2.90 -9.18 27.27
N LEU A 811 -2.94 -10.42 26.76
CA LEU A 811 -2.92 -11.63 27.58
C LEU A 811 -1.56 -11.82 28.26
N THR A 812 -0.45 -11.45 27.60
CA THR A 812 0.88 -11.42 28.22
C THR A 812 0.92 -10.43 29.37
N ARG A 813 0.40 -9.23 29.20
CA ARG A 813 0.28 -8.23 30.27
C ARG A 813 -0.58 -8.74 31.41
N LEU A 814 -1.72 -9.36 31.11
CA LEU A 814 -2.58 -9.99 32.11
C LEU A 814 -1.82 -10.99 32.96
N ALA A 815 -1.04 -11.88 32.33
CA ALA A 815 -0.22 -12.84 33.04
C ALA A 815 0.78 -12.16 33.99
N LEU A 816 1.37 -11.04 33.58
CA LEU A 816 2.27 -10.24 34.40
C LEU A 816 1.56 -9.63 35.62
N GLN A 817 0.39 -9.04 35.39
CA GLN A 817 -0.40 -8.40 36.45
C GLN A 817 -0.93 -9.41 37.47
N GLU A 818 -1.33 -10.59 37.03
CA GLU A 818 -1.85 -11.69 37.89
C GLU A 818 -0.74 -12.54 38.51
N GLY A 819 0.55 -12.27 38.21
CA GLY A 819 1.67 -13.05 38.74
C GLY A 819 1.70 -14.51 38.27
N LEU A 820 1.09 -14.78 37.09
CA LEU A 820 0.97 -16.14 36.53
C LEU A 820 2.18 -16.53 35.68
N ALA A 821 3.02 -15.57 35.34
CA ALA A 821 4.15 -15.79 34.43
C ALA A 821 5.44 -15.21 35.01
#